data_e04f6ebe40e85d12056464aed3941526
#
_entry.id   e04f6ebe40e85d12056464aed3941526
#
_cell.length_a   1.000
_cell.length_b   1.000
_cell.length_c   1.000
_cell.angle_alpha   90.00
_cell.angle_beta   90.00
_cell.angle_gamma   90.00
#
_symmetry.space_group_name_H-M   'P 1'
#
loop_
_entity.id
_entity.type
_entity.pdbx_description
1 polymer ?
#
loop_
_entity_poly.entity_id
_entity_poly.type
_entity_poly.pdbx_seq_one_letter_code
_entity_poly.pdbx_strand_id
1 'polypeptide(L)'
;MGSMKKSIQWSAVVILGVTACTPALKLTPSDADVVLARQILEAPDPGQPGSFRVQRLYYGSGTDKNRSEYRDSVAITTPTVDVSKMVSLGASASERNDYWDFTPKEMPLNARVWYPDGEGPFPLVLVVHGNHDMRDFSDPGYDYFGELLASRGYILVSVDENFINGGIRGENDARGWFLLRHVQLFEEFNAEAGNPFEGKVDMSNIVLMGHSRGGEAVANAAAFNNLTHYPDDASLKFDFGYDIKGVISIAPVDGQYLPTGRPVVIEDMSYLTFHGSHDGDVTSFHGLRIYDRMKFNDPDTFNFKSAVYVYRANHGQWNSVWGSHDSGPRSARILDLRGLIPEEDQRRFAEIYVSAFLEVVTRGDKSYLPIFRDHRVIGEWLPETMYITRFETSAFQPLANFEEDIDVTSGSEHGVTIAGDSLATWKEANLLLRSSNRANTSASQDNQGVTVGWNNRMAGPDTTVHGPTARYTLGLPAGLAADWRLSAGSTLDFMLAPTNDVPGPRKAPTSEDDEEEEEDNEDDETDAAGRGGDDDEEEEDPDVDLSIELLDSSGRMARVTLSEYGAVRRPLDTYVMRRGDREAARFQTHWEMILQTYSIPLRDFLADNRSLDVRQITQISFVFDQVHAGEVIIDQVGFSDLDPGFLGARVEGN
;
A
#
# COMPACT_ATOMS: atom_id res chain seq x y z
N MET A 1 -68.96 -33.02 -39.74
CA MET A 1 -68.16 -33.20 -38.46
C MET A 1 -66.72 -33.30 -38.86
N GLY A 2 -66.01 -32.18 -38.85
CA GLY A 2 -64.58 -32.07 -39.20
C GLY A 2 -63.79 -31.69 -38.04
N SER A 3 -62.86 -32.53 -37.66
CA SER A 3 -61.90 -32.32 -36.61
C SER A 3 -60.70 -31.53 -37.14
N MET A 4 -60.52 -30.29 -36.67
CA MET A 4 -59.34 -29.49 -36.92
C MET A 4 -58.25 -29.87 -35.88
N LYS A 5 -57.17 -30.54 -36.34
CA LYS A 5 -55.95 -30.72 -35.58
C LYS A 5 -55.12 -29.45 -35.66
N LYS A 6 -54.96 -28.75 -34.53
CA LYS A 6 -53.95 -27.66 -34.35
C LYS A 6 -52.57 -28.28 -34.14
N SER A 7 -51.68 -28.05 -35.09
CA SER A 7 -50.25 -28.34 -34.94
C SER A 7 -49.58 -27.21 -34.12
N ILE A 8 -49.04 -27.56 -32.98
CA ILE A 8 -48.19 -26.66 -32.18
C ILE A 8 -46.76 -26.79 -32.71
N GLN A 9 -46.26 -25.76 -33.38
CA GLN A 9 -44.85 -25.63 -33.72
C GLN A 9 -44.07 -25.18 -32.47
N TRP A 10 -43.20 -26.02 -32.00
CA TRP A 10 -42.20 -25.67 -31.02
C TRP A 10 -41.02 -24.98 -31.73
N SER A 11 -40.89 -23.67 -31.55
CA SER A 11 -39.66 -22.96 -31.91
C SER A 11 -38.62 -23.19 -30.82
N ALA A 12 -37.60 -23.99 -31.13
CA ALA A 12 -36.44 -24.13 -30.29
C ALA A 12 -35.62 -22.82 -30.36
N VAL A 13 -35.66 -22.03 -29.29
CA VAL A 13 -34.75 -20.90 -29.13
C VAL A 13 -33.40 -21.49 -28.71
N VAL A 14 -32.47 -21.54 -29.65
CA VAL A 14 -31.07 -21.84 -29.34
C VAL A 14 -30.48 -20.60 -28.67
N ILE A 15 -30.36 -20.63 -27.35
CA ILE A 15 -29.57 -19.66 -26.61
C ILE A 15 -28.10 -20.03 -26.87
N LEU A 16 -27.48 -19.32 -27.81
CA LEU A 16 -26.02 -19.28 -27.90
C LEU A 16 -25.52 -18.54 -26.66
N GLY A 17 -25.13 -19.30 -25.66
CA GLY A 17 -24.33 -18.81 -24.54
C GLY A 17 -22.98 -18.36 -25.08
N VAL A 18 -22.81 -17.06 -25.28
CA VAL A 18 -21.48 -16.47 -25.42
C VAL A 18 -20.85 -16.58 -24.02
N THR A 19 -20.13 -17.66 -23.77
CA THR A 19 -19.16 -17.71 -22.68
C THR A 19 -18.08 -16.69 -23.08
N ALA A 20 -18.19 -15.46 -22.56
CA ALA A 20 -17.08 -14.54 -22.58
C ALA A 20 -15.96 -15.25 -21.80
N CYS A 21 -14.95 -15.73 -22.51
CA CYS A 21 -13.73 -16.23 -21.89
C CYS A 21 -13.13 -15.05 -21.12
N THR A 22 -13.25 -15.06 -19.81
CA THR A 22 -12.42 -14.24 -18.96
C THR A 22 -11.00 -14.76 -19.18
N PRO A 23 -10.04 -13.93 -19.58
CA PRO A 23 -8.67 -14.39 -19.68
C PRO A 23 -8.26 -15.00 -18.33
N ALA A 24 -7.71 -16.20 -18.37
CA ALA A 24 -7.18 -16.83 -17.17
C ALA A 24 -6.09 -15.92 -16.61
N LEU A 25 -6.08 -15.74 -15.29
CA LEU A 25 -4.97 -15.05 -14.63
C LEU A 25 -3.68 -15.82 -14.95
N LYS A 26 -2.78 -15.22 -15.72
CA LYS A 26 -1.42 -15.73 -15.86
C LYS A 26 -0.65 -15.30 -14.60
N LEU A 27 -0.51 -16.20 -13.65
CA LEU A 27 0.44 -16.01 -12.55
C LEU A 27 1.84 -16.15 -13.12
N THR A 28 2.71 -15.21 -12.79
CA THR A 28 4.15 -15.32 -13.07
C THR A 28 4.67 -16.58 -12.36
N PRO A 29 5.59 -17.36 -12.94
CA PRO A 29 6.22 -18.47 -12.24
C PRO A 29 6.71 -18.02 -10.88
N SER A 30 6.50 -18.84 -9.86
CA SER A 30 6.90 -18.52 -8.49
C SER A 30 8.41 -18.48 -8.40
N ASP A 31 8.95 -17.35 -7.97
CA ASP A 31 10.34 -17.16 -7.57
C ASP A 31 10.53 -17.36 -6.05
N ALA A 32 9.55 -18.00 -5.41
CA ALA A 32 9.52 -18.23 -3.96
C ALA A 32 10.75 -19.00 -3.46
N ASP A 33 11.25 -19.96 -4.23
CA ASP A 33 12.43 -20.74 -3.85
C ASP A 33 13.68 -19.86 -3.70
N VAL A 34 13.84 -18.85 -4.54
CA VAL A 34 14.96 -17.90 -4.45
C VAL A 34 14.81 -17.04 -3.19
N VAL A 35 13.61 -16.53 -2.92
CA VAL A 35 13.33 -15.69 -1.75
C VAL A 35 13.45 -16.48 -0.46
N LEU A 36 12.81 -17.65 -0.38
CA LEU A 36 12.89 -18.54 0.79
C LEU A 36 14.32 -18.99 1.08
N ALA A 37 15.18 -19.06 0.06
CA ALA A 37 16.60 -19.34 0.26
C ALA A 37 17.36 -18.19 0.93
N ARG A 38 16.83 -16.97 0.92
CA ARG A 38 17.49 -15.76 1.45
C ARG A 38 16.86 -15.23 2.73
N GLN A 39 15.60 -15.57 3.01
CA GLN A 39 14.88 -15.17 4.20
C GLN A 39 14.28 -16.38 4.91
N ILE A 40 14.28 -16.34 6.24
CA ILE A 40 13.61 -17.32 7.09
C ILE A 40 12.55 -16.58 7.92
N LEU A 41 11.37 -17.20 7.99
CA LEU A 41 10.34 -16.87 8.95
C LEU A 41 10.26 -18.01 9.98
N GLU A 42 10.64 -17.73 11.24
CA GLU A 42 10.61 -18.72 12.33
C GLU A 42 9.32 -18.68 13.14
N ALA A 43 8.43 -17.71 12.84
CA ALA A 43 7.17 -17.52 13.57
C ALA A 43 6.03 -18.37 12.99
N PRO A 44 5.04 -18.76 13.82
CA PRO A 44 3.83 -19.42 13.34
C PRO A 44 2.90 -18.44 12.59
N ASP A 45 1.99 -18.99 11.78
CA ASP A 45 0.97 -18.21 11.06
C ASP A 45 0.15 -17.33 12.04
N PRO A 46 0.26 -15.99 11.95
CA PRO A 46 -0.38 -15.07 12.88
C PRO A 46 -1.88 -14.91 12.62
N GLY A 47 -2.35 -15.34 11.46
CA GLY A 47 -3.78 -15.39 11.13
C GLY A 47 -4.51 -16.62 11.66
N GLN A 48 -3.85 -17.45 12.50
CA GLN A 48 -4.53 -18.54 13.21
C GLN A 48 -5.05 -18.06 14.57
N PRO A 49 -6.22 -18.55 15.04
CA PRO A 49 -6.73 -18.23 16.36
C PRO A 49 -5.72 -18.52 17.48
N GLY A 50 -5.70 -17.66 18.49
CA GLY A 50 -4.92 -17.86 19.71
C GLY A 50 -5.65 -18.72 20.74
N SER A 51 -5.12 -18.74 21.97
CA SER A 51 -5.61 -19.63 23.04
C SER A 51 -6.65 -19.01 23.98
N PHE A 52 -6.88 -17.68 23.91
CA PHE A 52 -7.83 -17.04 24.79
C PHE A 52 -9.28 -17.31 24.35
N ARG A 53 -10.16 -17.51 25.33
CA ARG A 53 -11.59 -17.47 25.10
C ARG A 53 -12.01 -16.02 24.84
N VAL A 54 -12.82 -15.80 23.81
CA VAL A 54 -13.28 -14.47 23.42
C VAL A 54 -14.54 -14.08 24.19
N GLN A 55 -14.52 -12.90 24.79
CA GLN A 55 -15.66 -12.21 25.38
C GLN A 55 -16.10 -11.07 24.46
N ARG A 56 -17.39 -10.71 24.53
CA ARG A 56 -17.97 -9.62 23.72
C ARG A 56 -18.89 -8.77 24.57
N LEU A 57 -18.87 -7.46 24.31
CA LEU A 57 -19.84 -6.53 24.87
C LEU A 57 -20.09 -5.34 23.94
N TYR A 58 -21.12 -4.58 24.26
CA TYR A 58 -21.40 -3.28 23.65
C TYR A 58 -21.33 -2.20 24.70
N TYR A 59 -20.77 -1.05 24.34
CA TYR A 59 -20.93 0.16 25.12
C TYR A 59 -21.54 1.27 24.25
N GLY A 60 -22.19 2.26 24.87
CA GLY A 60 -22.84 3.34 24.15
C GLY A 60 -23.77 4.17 25.03
N SER A 61 -24.50 5.08 24.39
CA SER A 61 -25.40 6.01 25.09
C SER A 61 -26.56 5.33 25.85
N GLY A 62 -26.92 4.09 25.49
CA GLY A 62 -28.10 3.41 26.00
C GLY A 62 -29.44 3.95 25.46
N THR A 63 -29.38 4.84 24.45
CA THR A 63 -30.57 5.54 23.93
C THR A 63 -30.72 5.46 22.42
N ASP A 64 -29.88 4.67 21.72
CA ASP A 64 -29.90 4.62 20.25
C ASP A 64 -31.26 4.17 19.72
N LYS A 65 -31.88 4.98 18.88
CA LYS A 65 -33.24 4.75 18.37
C LYS A 65 -33.32 3.59 17.39
N ASN A 66 -32.27 3.37 16.62
CA ASN A 66 -32.24 2.47 15.48
C ASN A 66 -31.49 1.15 15.76
N ARG A 67 -30.68 1.12 16.84
CA ARG A 67 -29.76 0.02 17.12
C ARG A 67 -29.96 -0.51 18.54
N SER A 68 -30.56 -1.70 18.66
CA SER A 68 -30.85 -2.33 19.95
C SER A 68 -29.60 -2.68 20.74
N GLU A 69 -28.46 -2.96 20.05
CA GLU A 69 -27.17 -3.23 20.68
C GLU A 69 -26.65 -2.03 21.47
N TYR A 70 -26.93 -0.81 21.04
CA TYR A 70 -26.51 0.44 21.69
C TYR A 70 -27.65 1.10 22.52
N ARG A 71 -28.77 0.41 22.65
CA ARG A 71 -29.88 0.79 23.53
C ARG A 71 -30.14 -0.24 24.63
N ASP A 72 -30.52 -1.46 24.23
CA ASP A 72 -31.03 -2.48 25.14
C ASP A 72 -29.94 -3.44 25.66
N SER A 73 -28.82 -3.58 24.91
CA SER A 73 -27.75 -4.55 25.17
C SER A 73 -26.44 -3.91 25.66
N VAL A 74 -26.48 -2.64 26.04
CA VAL A 74 -25.31 -1.87 26.50
C VAL A 74 -24.85 -2.42 27.86
N ALA A 75 -23.59 -2.86 27.92
CA ALA A 75 -22.96 -3.29 29.17
C ALA A 75 -22.36 -2.10 29.96
N ILE A 76 -21.91 -1.07 29.26
CA ILE A 76 -21.33 0.15 29.83
C ILE A 76 -22.01 1.35 29.16
N THR A 77 -22.65 2.20 29.94
CA THR A 77 -23.25 3.44 29.42
C THR A 77 -22.19 4.54 29.33
N THR A 78 -22.10 5.19 28.18
CA THR A 78 -21.11 6.26 27.87
C THR A 78 -21.80 7.62 27.75
N PRO A 79 -21.06 8.72 28.01
CA PRO A 79 -21.56 10.07 27.74
C PRO A 79 -21.63 10.34 26.24
N THR A 80 -22.44 11.33 25.87
CA THR A 80 -22.40 11.93 24.52
C THR A 80 -21.35 13.05 24.43
N VAL A 81 -20.95 13.41 23.20
CA VAL A 81 -19.94 14.43 22.94
C VAL A 81 -20.46 15.51 21.99
N ASP A 82 -19.98 16.74 22.15
CA ASP A 82 -20.26 17.88 21.23
C ASP A 82 -19.19 17.96 20.14
N VAL A 83 -19.57 17.64 18.90
CA VAL A 83 -18.73 17.73 17.71
C VAL A 83 -19.23 18.79 16.73
N SER A 84 -20.11 19.68 17.15
CA SER A 84 -20.73 20.70 16.30
C SER A 84 -19.73 21.69 15.66
N LYS A 85 -18.49 21.70 16.15
CA LYS A 85 -17.37 22.49 15.55
C LYS A 85 -16.64 21.73 14.44
N MET A 86 -16.78 20.42 14.36
CA MET A 86 -16.11 19.55 13.37
C MET A 86 -17.10 19.02 12.33
N VAL A 87 -18.35 18.72 12.72
CA VAL A 87 -19.35 18.12 11.85
C VAL A 87 -20.43 19.11 11.47
N SER A 88 -20.59 19.34 10.17
CA SER A 88 -21.70 20.11 9.60
C SER A 88 -22.64 19.21 8.82
N LEU A 89 -23.87 19.05 9.27
CA LEU A 89 -24.90 18.23 8.62
C LEU A 89 -25.50 18.92 7.37
N GLY A 90 -25.30 20.22 7.19
CA GLY A 90 -25.79 20.98 6.04
C GLY A 90 -27.30 20.82 5.81
N ALA A 91 -27.70 20.65 4.55
CA ALA A 91 -29.10 20.50 4.17
C ALA A 91 -29.75 19.19 4.68
N SER A 92 -28.99 18.19 5.07
CA SER A 92 -29.49 16.92 5.59
C SER A 92 -29.75 16.91 7.10
N ALA A 93 -29.52 18.03 7.80
CA ALA A 93 -29.58 18.11 9.25
C ALA A 93 -30.94 17.64 9.82
N SER A 94 -32.06 18.10 9.25
CA SER A 94 -33.39 17.71 9.74
C SER A 94 -33.64 16.19 9.61
N GLU A 95 -33.37 15.62 8.42
CA GLU A 95 -33.54 14.19 8.18
C GLU A 95 -32.68 13.33 9.13
N ARG A 96 -31.45 13.73 9.34
CA ARG A 96 -30.49 13.00 10.20
C ARG A 96 -30.88 13.09 11.67
N ASN A 97 -31.21 14.29 12.15
CA ASN A 97 -31.64 14.48 13.53
C ASN A 97 -32.95 13.72 13.82
N ASP A 98 -33.89 13.68 12.85
CA ASP A 98 -35.12 12.92 12.98
C ASP A 98 -34.87 11.40 12.97
N TYR A 99 -33.90 10.93 12.17
CA TYR A 99 -33.56 9.51 12.08
C TYR A 99 -32.82 9.03 13.33
N TRP A 100 -31.78 9.76 13.77
CA TRP A 100 -30.92 9.37 14.87
C TRP A 100 -31.43 9.77 16.26
N ASP A 101 -32.30 10.78 16.34
CA ASP A 101 -32.84 11.38 17.58
C ASP A 101 -31.78 12.11 18.43
N PHE A 102 -30.69 12.59 17.79
CA PHE A 102 -29.67 13.45 18.39
C PHE A 102 -29.10 14.43 17.35
N THR A 103 -28.34 15.39 17.82
CA THR A 103 -27.67 16.42 17.00
C THR A 103 -26.14 16.34 17.15
N PRO A 104 -25.35 17.07 16.35
CA PRO A 104 -23.89 17.14 16.54
C PRO A 104 -23.42 17.60 17.93
N LYS A 105 -24.29 18.12 18.77
CA LYS A 105 -23.98 18.51 20.15
C LYS A 105 -24.06 17.35 21.15
N GLU A 106 -24.66 16.25 20.77
CA GLU A 106 -24.99 15.12 21.66
C GLU A 106 -24.71 13.79 20.96
N MET A 107 -23.63 13.71 20.16
CA MET A 107 -23.30 12.49 19.45
C MET A 107 -22.82 11.39 20.40
N PRO A 108 -23.33 10.15 20.24
CA PRO A 108 -22.96 9.05 21.10
C PRO A 108 -21.53 8.55 20.84
N LEU A 109 -20.94 7.90 21.85
CA LEU A 109 -19.73 7.09 21.74
C LEU A 109 -20.12 5.62 21.84
N ASN A 110 -20.48 5.02 20.72
CA ASN A 110 -20.94 3.63 20.64
C ASN A 110 -19.85 2.74 20.03
N ALA A 111 -19.67 1.51 20.55
CA ALA A 111 -18.81 0.53 19.90
C ALA A 111 -19.13 -0.92 20.31
N ARG A 112 -18.64 -1.86 19.48
CA ARG A 112 -18.56 -3.30 19.75
C ARG A 112 -17.16 -3.62 20.24
N VAL A 113 -17.06 -4.49 21.23
CA VAL A 113 -15.78 -4.89 21.81
C VAL A 113 -15.66 -6.39 21.87
N TRP A 114 -14.53 -6.91 21.40
CA TRP A 114 -14.06 -8.27 21.61
C TRP A 114 -12.81 -8.21 22.49
N TYR A 115 -12.75 -9.05 23.51
CA TYR A 115 -11.64 -9.02 24.44
C TYR A 115 -11.33 -10.41 25.01
N PRO A 116 -10.09 -10.67 25.43
CA PRO A 116 -9.70 -11.95 26.01
C PRO A 116 -10.36 -12.18 27.39
N ASP A 117 -10.74 -13.42 27.66
CA ASP A 117 -11.10 -13.87 28.99
C ASP A 117 -9.82 -14.15 29.80
N GLY A 118 -9.28 -13.12 30.46
CA GLY A 118 -7.99 -13.16 31.16
C GLY A 118 -7.77 -11.94 32.05
N GLU A 119 -6.63 -11.94 32.74
CA GLU A 119 -6.29 -10.90 33.71
C GLU A 119 -5.70 -9.63 33.05
N GLY A 120 -5.12 -9.75 31.85
CA GLY A 120 -4.48 -8.61 31.16
C GLY A 120 -3.11 -8.21 31.77
N PRO A 121 -2.57 -7.00 31.53
CA PRO A 121 -3.14 -6.06 30.57
C PRO A 121 -2.98 -6.52 29.11
N PHE A 122 -3.92 -6.14 28.26
CA PHE A 122 -3.95 -6.48 26.83
C PHE A 122 -3.82 -5.22 25.97
N PRO A 123 -3.04 -5.25 24.88
CA PRO A 123 -2.96 -4.15 23.93
C PRO A 123 -4.33 -3.79 23.37
N LEU A 124 -4.54 -2.49 23.10
CA LEU A 124 -5.80 -1.93 22.64
C LEU A 124 -5.74 -1.61 21.15
N VAL A 125 -6.66 -2.18 20.37
CA VAL A 125 -6.81 -1.92 18.94
C VAL A 125 -8.19 -1.33 18.68
N LEU A 126 -8.24 -0.16 18.03
CA LEU A 126 -9.51 0.43 17.62
C LEU A 126 -9.62 0.39 16.09
N VAL A 127 -10.79 0.03 15.58
CA VAL A 127 -11.08 0.09 14.15
C VAL A 127 -12.27 1.00 13.87
N VAL A 128 -12.09 1.90 12.86
CA VAL A 128 -13.17 2.76 12.36
C VAL A 128 -13.44 2.48 10.88
N HIS A 129 -14.72 2.38 10.56
CA HIS A 129 -15.18 2.15 9.20
C HIS A 129 -15.13 3.44 8.34
N GLY A 130 -15.31 3.28 7.02
CA GLY A 130 -15.46 4.37 6.08
C GLY A 130 -16.91 4.83 5.89
N ASN A 131 -17.12 5.54 4.77
CA ASN A 131 -18.42 6.14 4.46
C ASN A 131 -19.31 5.19 3.66
N HIS A 132 -20.53 4.97 4.14
CA HIS A 132 -21.63 4.28 3.48
C HIS A 132 -22.95 5.06 3.65
N ASP A 133 -24.10 4.49 3.25
CA ASP A 133 -25.38 5.07 3.67
C ASP A 133 -25.46 4.98 5.21
N MET A 134 -25.91 6.03 5.86
CA MET A 134 -26.01 6.08 7.33
C MET A 134 -26.91 5.01 7.94
N ARG A 135 -27.73 4.34 7.12
CA ARG A 135 -28.63 3.24 7.50
C ARG A 135 -28.03 1.85 7.27
N ASP A 136 -26.88 1.78 6.57
CA ASP A 136 -26.13 0.56 6.32
C ASP A 136 -24.99 0.47 7.34
N PHE A 137 -25.24 -0.20 8.47
CA PHE A 137 -24.34 -0.22 9.61
C PHE A 137 -23.04 -0.97 9.31
N SER A 138 -21.93 -0.29 9.43
CA SER A 138 -20.61 -0.75 8.98
C SER A 138 -19.73 -1.35 10.07
N ASP A 139 -19.96 -0.94 11.35
CA ASP A 139 -19.19 -1.42 12.50
C ASP A 139 -19.25 -2.94 12.75
N PRO A 140 -20.33 -3.69 12.37
CA PRO A 140 -20.32 -5.15 12.49
C PRO A 140 -19.33 -5.85 11.56
N GLY A 141 -18.88 -5.18 10.50
CA GLY A 141 -18.10 -5.79 9.44
C GLY A 141 -16.66 -6.15 9.78
N TYR A 142 -16.22 -5.90 11.03
CA TYR A 142 -14.88 -6.24 11.53
C TYR A 142 -14.92 -7.33 12.62
N ASP A 143 -16.02 -8.05 12.73
CA ASP A 143 -16.20 -9.12 13.72
C ASP A 143 -15.16 -10.24 13.55
N TYR A 144 -14.73 -10.55 12.32
CA TYR A 144 -13.68 -11.54 12.06
C TYR A 144 -12.32 -11.14 12.69
N PHE A 145 -11.95 -9.86 12.63
CA PHE A 145 -10.80 -9.36 13.40
C PHE A 145 -11.02 -9.46 14.90
N GLY A 146 -12.27 -9.14 15.35
CA GLY A 146 -12.61 -9.23 16.77
C GLY A 146 -12.38 -10.61 17.33
N GLU A 147 -12.87 -11.64 16.65
CA GLU A 147 -12.69 -13.05 17.04
C GLU A 147 -11.21 -13.47 17.04
N LEU A 148 -10.51 -13.15 15.96
CA LEU A 148 -9.11 -13.52 15.83
C LEU A 148 -8.24 -12.83 16.89
N LEU A 149 -8.27 -11.49 16.94
CA LEU A 149 -7.37 -10.70 17.76
C LEU A 149 -7.64 -10.90 19.25
N ALA A 150 -8.91 -10.98 19.67
CA ALA A 150 -9.22 -11.27 21.08
C ALA A 150 -8.76 -12.67 21.48
N SER A 151 -8.87 -13.69 20.60
CA SER A 151 -8.30 -15.01 20.87
C SER A 151 -6.79 -15.00 21.04
N ARG A 152 -6.10 -14.00 20.46
CA ARG A 152 -4.65 -13.80 20.51
C ARG A 152 -4.19 -12.85 21.61
N GLY A 153 -5.11 -12.36 22.45
CA GLY A 153 -4.76 -11.52 23.59
C GLY A 153 -4.75 -10.02 23.29
N TYR A 154 -5.60 -9.54 22.41
CA TYR A 154 -5.82 -8.12 22.12
C TYR A 154 -7.26 -7.72 22.47
N ILE A 155 -7.48 -6.47 22.85
CA ILE A 155 -8.82 -5.88 22.90
C ILE A 155 -9.07 -5.21 21.56
N LEU A 156 -10.08 -5.66 20.80
CA LEU A 156 -10.53 -4.99 19.59
C LEU A 156 -11.82 -4.22 19.84
N VAL A 157 -11.84 -2.96 19.42
CA VAL A 157 -12.97 -2.05 19.49
C VAL A 157 -13.37 -1.62 18.10
N SER A 158 -14.55 -2.02 17.63
CA SER A 158 -15.12 -1.52 16.39
C SER A 158 -16.07 -0.37 16.69
N VAL A 159 -15.62 0.85 16.31
CA VAL A 159 -16.30 2.10 16.61
C VAL A 159 -17.49 2.32 15.67
N ASP A 160 -18.64 2.72 16.21
CA ASP A 160 -19.82 3.12 15.43
C ASP A 160 -19.77 4.62 15.12
N GLU A 161 -19.55 4.95 13.87
CA GLU A 161 -19.64 6.31 13.35
C GLU A 161 -20.62 6.41 12.18
N ASN A 162 -21.61 5.48 12.10
CA ASN A 162 -22.59 5.47 11.02
C ASN A 162 -23.43 6.75 10.97
N PHE A 163 -23.57 7.46 12.08
CA PHE A 163 -24.30 8.72 12.16
C PHE A 163 -23.62 9.88 11.38
N ILE A 164 -22.33 9.79 11.06
CA ILE A 164 -21.65 10.74 10.18
C ILE A 164 -21.42 10.18 8.77
N ASN A 165 -21.93 9.01 8.43
CA ASN A 165 -21.94 8.44 7.09
C ASN A 165 -22.93 9.13 6.14
N GLY A 166 -22.87 8.82 4.84
CA GLY A 166 -23.76 9.33 3.80
C GLY A 166 -23.25 10.60 3.14
N GLY A 167 -24.10 11.57 2.89
CA GLY A 167 -23.80 12.77 2.11
C GLY A 167 -23.01 13.87 2.84
N ILE A 168 -22.48 13.64 4.03
CA ILE A 168 -21.62 14.58 4.75
C ILE A 168 -20.24 14.60 4.09
N ARG A 169 -19.61 15.77 4.07
CA ARG A 169 -18.25 15.97 3.55
C ARG A 169 -17.41 16.72 4.57
N GLY A 170 -16.10 16.42 4.58
CA GLY A 170 -15.15 17.07 5.47
C GLY A 170 -15.32 16.64 6.92
N GLU A 171 -15.64 15.36 7.17
CA GLU A 171 -15.80 14.79 8.50
C GLU A 171 -14.67 13.84 8.92
N ASN A 172 -13.62 13.69 8.12
CA ASN A 172 -12.52 12.75 8.40
C ASN A 172 -11.68 13.17 9.61
N ASP A 173 -11.61 14.48 9.90
CA ASP A 173 -11.05 15.03 11.13
C ASP A 173 -11.89 14.62 12.36
N ALA A 174 -13.22 14.75 12.26
CA ALA A 174 -14.13 14.33 13.32
C ALA A 174 -14.04 12.81 13.58
N ARG A 175 -13.93 11.98 12.52
CA ARG A 175 -13.70 10.53 12.68
C ARG A 175 -12.43 10.23 13.47
N GLY A 176 -11.33 10.92 13.16
CA GLY A 176 -10.08 10.81 13.89
C GLY A 176 -10.21 11.26 15.35
N TRP A 177 -10.92 12.33 15.59
CA TRP A 177 -11.17 12.83 16.94
C TRP A 177 -12.04 11.86 17.75
N PHE A 178 -13.08 11.27 17.14
CA PHE A 178 -13.92 10.24 17.82
C PHE A 178 -13.07 9.06 18.27
N LEU A 179 -12.15 8.57 17.45
CA LEU A 179 -11.24 7.49 17.85
C LEU A 179 -10.47 7.82 19.13
N LEU A 180 -9.90 9.02 19.22
CA LEU A 180 -9.17 9.46 20.42
C LEU A 180 -10.10 9.58 21.64
N ARG A 181 -11.36 9.95 21.45
CA ARG A 181 -12.37 9.94 22.51
C ARG A 181 -12.67 8.52 22.98
N HIS A 182 -12.70 7.54 22.08
CA HIS A 182 -12.85 6.13 22.46
C HIS A 182 -11.60 5.60 23.20
N VAL A 183 -10.38 6.02 22.82
CA VAL A 183 -9.16 5.71 23.58
C VAL A 183 -9.28 6.27 25.02
N GLN A 184 -9.76 7.51 25.16
CA GLN A 184 -9.98 8.13 26.47
C GLN A 184 -11.00 7.36 27.32
N LEU A 185 -12.09 6.86 26.73
CA LEU A 185 -13.01 5.99 27.45
C LEU A 185 -12.33 4.73 27.98
N PHE A 186 -11.43 4.11 27.22
CA PHE A 186 -10.71 2.93 27.66
C PHE A 186 -9.71 3.23 28.79
N GLU A 187 -9.12 4.42 28.83
CA GLU A 187 -8.34 4.90 29.98
C GLU A 187 -9.23 4.99 31.24
N GLU A 188 -10.44 5.59 31.11
CA GLU A 188 -11.43 5.70 32.17
C GLU A 188 -11.91 4.32 32.63
N PHE A 189 -12.29 3.41 31.70
CA PHE A 189 -12.74 2.04 32.00
C PHE A 189 -11.66 1.22 32.71
N ASN A 190 -10.39 1.40 32.32
CA ASN A 190 -9.24 0.72 32.92
C ASN A 190 -9.00 1.14 34.38
N ALA A 191 -9.37 2.38 34.72
CA ALA A 191 -9.21 2.95 36.07
C ALA A 191 -10.45 2.77 36.95
N GLU A 192 -11.62 2.49 36.37
CA GLU A 192 -12.91 2.42 37.09
C GLU A 192 -13.09 1.08 37.79
N ALA A 193 -13.22 1.12 39.12
CA ALA A 193 -13.45 -0.09 39.92
C ALA A 193 -14.77 -0.79 39.57
N GLY A 194 -14.69 -2.08 39.26
CA GLY A 194 -15.81 -2.92 38.86
C GLY A 194 -16.18 -2.86 37.37
N ASN A 195 -15.49 -2.07 36.58
CA ASN A 195 -15.63 -2.08 35.14
C ASN A 195 -15.07 -3.40 34.57
N PRO A 196 -15.66 -4.01 33.52
CA PRO A 196 -15.11 -5.19 32.84
C PRO A 196 -13.64 -5.07 32.42
N PHE A 197 -13.15 -3.83 32.18
CA PHE A 197 -11.78 -3.51 31.76
C PHE A 197 -10.87 -3.02 32.89
N GLU A 198 -11.32 -3.02 34.17
CA GLU A 198 -10.48 -2.59 35.29
C GLU A 198 -9.14 -3.33 35.32
N GLY A 199 -8.03 -2.58 35.15
CA GLY A 199 -6.66 -3.10 35.14
C GLY A 199 -6.28 -4.00 33.96
N LYS A 200 -7.14 -4.09 32.92
CA LYS A 200 -6.96 -5.03 31.80
C LYS A 200 -6.45 -4.41 30.51
N VAL A 201 -6.43 -3.08 30.40
CA VAL A 201 -6.02 -2.39 29.17
C VAL A 201 -4.57 -1.94 29.27
N ASP A 202 -3.76 -2.36 28.32
CA ASP A 202 -2.39 -1.86 28.17
C ASP A 202 -2.40 -0.54 27.40
N MET A 203 -2.50 0.56 28.13
CA MET A 203 -2.49 1.91 27.55
C MET A 203 -1.14 2.34 26.96
N SER A 204 -0.09 1.54 27.16
CA SER A 204 1.22 1.76 26.53
C SER A 204 1.36 1.08 25.16
N ASN A 205 0.33 0.33 24.71
CA ASN A 205 0.34 -0.41 23.46
C ASN A 205 -1.01 -0.25 22.72
N ILE A 206 -1.17 0.92 22.06
CA ILE A 206 -2.39 1.27 21.32
C ILE A 206 -2.10 1.23 19.82
N VAL A 207 -3.01 0.66 19.03
CA VAL A 207 -2.97 0.69 17.56
C VAL A 207 -4.32 1.17 17.01
N LEU A 208 -4.26 2.09 16.04
CA LEU A 208 -5.44 2.61 15.36
C LEU A 208 -5.55 2.00 13.97
N MET A 209 -6.71 1.47 13.63
CA MET A 209 -7.00 0.88 12.32
C MET A 209 -8.21 1.56 11.69
N GLY A 210 -8.16 1.83 10.37
CA GLY A 210 -9.25 2.48 9.68
C GLY A 210 -9.40 2.01 8.25
N HIS A 211 -10.63 2.01 7.74
CA HIS A 211 -10.96 1.59 6.39
C HIS A 211 -11.56 2.75 5.58
N SER A 212 -11.12 2.94 4.32
CA SER A 212 -11.66 3.99 3.45
C SER A 212 -11.44 5.39 4.05
N ARG A 213 -12.50 6.19 4.30
CA ARG A 213 -12.40 7.45 5.05
C ARG A 213 -11.85 7.25 6.46
N GLY A 214 -12.15 6.11 7.09
CA GLY A 214 -11.53 5.72 8.36
C GLY A 214 -10.02 5.56 8.27
N GLY A 215 -9.49 5.16 7.10
CA GLY A 215 -8.05 5.04 6.86
C GLY A 215 -7.30 6.38 6.85
N GLU A 216 -7.92 7.47 6.37
CA GLU A 216 -7.39 8.82 6.56
C GLU A 216 -7.63 9.31 8.00
N ALA A 217 -8.77 8.96 8.59
CA ALA A 217 -9.11 9.37 9.94
C ALA A 217 -8.11 8.87 11.00
N VAL A 218 -7.57 7.66 10.85
CA VAL A 218 -6.53 7.16 11.79
C VAL A 218 -5.21 7.93 11.65
N ALA A 219 -4.87 8.41 10.45
CA ALA A 219 -3.73 9.32 10.27
C ALA A 219 -3.99 10.69 10.93
N ASN A 220 -5.22 11.21 10.81
CA ASN A 220 -5.63 12.43 11.50
C ASN A 220 -5.59 12.25 13.02
N ALA A 221 -6.08 11.12 13.54
CA ALA A 221 -6.04 10.79 14.97
C ALA A 221 -4.59 10.74 15.48
N ALA A 222 -3.69 10.08 14.76
CA ALA A 222 -2.28 10.01 15.12
C ALA A 222 -1.64 11.41 15.21
N ALA A 223 -1.93 12.29 14.25
CA ALA A 223 -1.47 13.67 14.28
C ALA A 223 -2.12 14.48 15.43
N PHE A 224 -3.43 14.36 15.64
CA PHE A 224 -4.16 15.07 16.70
C PHE A 224 -3.72 14.66 18.09
N ASN A 225 -3.28 13.42 18.26
CA ASN A 225 -2.76 12.90 19.52
C ASN A 225 -1.61 13.74 20.08
N ASN A 226 -0.84 14.39 19.20
CA ASN A 226 0.32 15.22 19.57
C ASN A 226 -0.01 16.73 19.62
N LEU A 227 -1.27 17.12 19.35
CA LEU A 227 -1.69 18.52 19.32
C LEU A 227 -2.41 18.92 20.60
N THR A 228 -2.27 20.20 20.99
CA THR A 228 -3.00 20.80 22.13
C THR A 228 -4.30 21.49 21.73
N HIS A 229 -4.53 21.68 20.44
CA HIS A 229 -5.71 22.37 19.92
C HIS A 229 -6.09 21.82 18.54
N TYR A 230 -7.39 21.88 18.23
CA TYR A 230 -7.90 21.56 16.91
C TYR A 230 -7.38 22.57 15.86
N PRO A 231 -6.79 22.12 14.74
CA PRO A 231 -6.16 23.01 13.76
C PRO A 231 -7.10 24.04 13.14
N ASP A 232 -8.36 23.71 12.91
CA ASP A 232 -9.31 24.60 12.23
C ASP A 232 -10.09 25.51 13.21
N ASP A 233 -10.10 25.19 14.52
CA ASP A 233 -10.65 26.05 15.57
C ASP A 233 -9.89 25.86 16.90
N ALA A 234 -8.91 26.71 17.15
CA ALA A 234 -8.09 26.66 18.36
C ALA A 234 -8.87 26.92 19.68
N SER A 235 -10.17 27.24 19.62
CA SER A 235 -11.03 27.27 20.81
C SER A 235 -11.39 25.86 21.32
N LEU A 236 -11.22 24.83 20.49
CA LEU A 236 -11.34 23.44 20.87
C LEU A 236 -9.96 22.89 21.28
N LYS A 237 -9.81 22.56 22.55
CA LYS A 237 -8.58 22.00 23.09
C LYS A 237 -8.56 20.49 22.99
N PHE A 238 -7.39 19.97 22.70
CA PHE A 238 -7.09 18.55 22.79
C PHE A 238 -6.29 18.27 24.05
N ASP A 239 -6.58 17.16 24.70
CA ASP A 239 -5.89 16.65 25.88
C ASP A 239 -5.74 15.14 25.70
N PHE A 240 -4.98 14.80 24.67
CA PHE A 240 -4.63 13.42 24.30
C PHE A 240 -3.16 13.19 24.68
N GLY A 241 -2.41 12.43 23.94
CA GLY A 241 -0.99 12.13 24.23
C GLY A 241 -0.80 10.68 24.61
N TYR A 242 -1.60 9.82 23.98
CA TYR A 242 -1.58 8.38 24.16
C TYR A 242 -0.38 7.74 23.46
N ASP A 243 0.05 6.60 23.97
CA ASP A 243 1.17 5.83 23.41
C ASP A 243 0.68 4.95 22.22
N ILE A 244 0.48 5.61 21.08
CA ILE A 244 0.05 4.95 19.83
C ILE A 244 1.30 4.39 19.15
N LYS A 245 1.39 3.05 19.05
CA LYS A 245 2.53 2.34 18.47
C LYS A 245 2.45 2.21 16.96
N GLY A 246 1.25 2.26 16.40
CA GLY A 246 1.10 2.09 14.97
C GLY A 246 -0.28 2.42 14.45
N VAL A 247 -0.32 2.62 13.14
CA VAL A 247 -1.52 2.95 12.37
C VAL A 247 -1.68 1.96 11.22
N ILE A 248 -2.91 1.48 11.02
CA ILE A 248 -3.25 0.58 9.91
C ILE A 248 -4.33 1.25 9.05
N SER A 249 -4.04 1.47 7.76
CA SER A 249 -4.97 2.06 6.79
C SER A 249 -5.38 1.05 5.72
N ILE A 250 -6.65 0.64 5.73
CA ILE A 250 -7.24 -0.32 4.78
C ILE A 250 -7.88 0.47 3.63
N ALA A 251 -7.37 0.33 2.42
CA ALA A 251 -7.88 1.01 1.22
C ALA A 251 -8.26 2.50 1.50
N PRO A 252 -7.37 3.31 2.09
CA PRO A 252 -7.71 4.64 2.57
C PRO A 252 -7.97 5.61 1.43
N VAL A 253 -8.78 6.64 1.70
CA VAL A 253 -8.69 7.90 0.99
C VAL A 253 -7.55 8.75 1.58
N ASP A 254 -7.14 9.79 0.87
CA ASP A 254 -6.17 10.78 1.37
C ASP A 254 -6.44 12.15 0.75
N GLY A 255 -6.28 13.21 1.54
CA GLY A 255 -6.48 14.60 1.12
C GLY A 255 -7.94 15.07 1.21
N GLN A 256 -8.81 14.40 1.94
CA GLN A 256 -10.15 14.90 2.26
C GLN A 256 -10.16 15.83 3.48
N TYR A 257 -9.18 15.71 4.36
CA TYR A 257 -8.89 16.68 5.41
C TYR A 257 -7.51 17.32 5.20
N LEU A 258 -7.50 18.62 4.99
CA LEU A 258 -6.29 19.40 4.69
C LEU A 258 -6.19 20.63 5.62
N PRO A 259 -5.80 20.44 6.89
CA PRO A 259 -5.61 21.57 7.80
C PRO A 259 -4.57 22.54 7.22
N THR A 260 -4.92 23.82 7.14
CA THR A 260 -4.06 24.86 6.51
C THR A 260 -3.69 24.56 5.04
N GLY A 261 -4.47 23.72 4.34
CA GLY A 261 -4.25 23.33 2.93
C GLY A 261 -3.17 22.28 2.73
N ARG A 262 -2.77 21.55 3.77
CA ARG A 262 -1.74 20.48 3.73
C ARG A 262 -2.27 19.20 4.38
N PRO A 263 -1.91 18.01 3.86
CA PRO A 263 -2.24 16.77 4.54
C PRO A 263 -1.46 16.64 5.85
N VAL A 264 -2.01 15.84 6.77
CA VAL A 264 -1.33 15.52 8.03
C VAL A 264 -0.11 14.61 7.77
N VAL A 265 0.86 14.67 8.67
CA VAL A 265 2.06 13.81 8.68
C VAL A 265 2.01 12.92 9.92
N ILE A 266 2.26 11.63 9.74
CA ILE A 266 2.48 10.68 10.83
C ILE A 266 3.97 10.67 11.15
N GLU A 267 4.33 10.80 12.42
CA GLU A 267 5.74 10.84 12.87
C GLU A 267 6.01 9.79 13.94
N ASP A 268 7.17 9.15 13.86
CA ASP A 268 7.75 8.26 14.88
C ASP A 268 6.82 7.11 15.35
N MET A 269 6.06 6.53 14.44
CA MET A 269 5.27 5.32 14.67
C MET A 269 5.26 4.40 13.45
N SER A 270 4.92 3.13 13.64
CA SER A 270 4.85 2.18 12.54
C SER A 270 3.54 2.32 11.74
N TYR A 271 3.60 2.01 10.44
CA TYR A 271 2.46 2.14 9.52
C TYR A 271 2.30 0.92 8.62
N LEU A 272 1.08 0.43 8.50
CA LEU A 272 0.68 -0.57 7.53
C LEU A 272 -0.46 -0.03 6.67
N THR A 273 -0.33 -0.13 5.35
CA THR A 273 -1.44 0.12 4.43
C THR A 273 -1.54 -0.99 3.40
N PHE A 274 -2.76 -1.30 2.98
CA PHE A 274 -2.99 -2.22 1.87
C PHE A 274 -4.20 -1.80 1.04
N HIS A 275 -4.16 -2.16 -0.25
CA HIS A 275 -5.14 -1.71 -1.23
C HIS A 275 -5.41 -2.81 -2.26
N GLY A 276 -6.66 -2.90 -2.71
CA GLY A 276 -7.07 -3.84 -3.74
C GLY A 276 -6.96 -3.26 -5.14
N SER A 277 -6.36 -3.99 -6.09
CA SER A 277 -6.25 -3.52 -7.48
C SER A 277 -7.62 -3.26 -8.15
N HIS A 278 -8.65 -4.00 -7.76
CA HIS A 278 -10.01 -3.90 -8.31
C HIS A 278 -10.94 -3.04 -7.44
N ASP A 279 -10.37 -2.11 -6.66
CA ASP A 279 -11.15 -1.16 -5.87
C ASP A 279 -11.96 -0.24 -6.79
N GLY A 280 -13.29 -0.36 -6.72
CA GLY A 280 -14.23 0.41 -7.52
C GLY A 280 -14.69 1.71 -6.86
N ASP A 281 -14.31 1.96 -5.62
CA ASP A 281 -14.61 3.17 -4.85
C ASP A 281 -13.40 4.09 -4.73
N VAL A 282 -12.37 3.69 -4.02
CA VAL A 282 -11.05 4.36 -3.97
C VAL A 282 -10.18 3.74 -5.06
N THR A 283 -10.28 4.26 -6.28
CA THR A 283 -9.78 3.61 -7.49
C THR A 283 -8.26 3.64 -7.68
N SER A 284 -7.52 4.23 -6.75
CA SER A 284 -6.05 4.29 -6.75
C SER A 284 -5.51 4.14 -5.34
N PHE A 285 -4.27 3.69 -5.19
CA PHE A 285 -3.66 3.41 -3.89
C PHE A 285 -3.24 4.70 -3.15
N HIS A 286 -4.21 5.45 -2.64
CA HIS A 286 -3.94 6.69 -1.90
C HIS A 286 -3.14 6.48 -0.59
N GLY A 287 -3.14 5.27 -0.03
CA GLY A 287 -2.33 4.95 1.14
C GLY A 287 -0.83 5.15 0.94
N LEU A 288 -0.36 5.14 -0.31
CA LEU A 288 1.04 5.44 -0.64
C LEU A 288 1.40 6.89 -0.30
N ARG A 289 0.48 7.85 -0.48
CA ARG A 289 0.71 9.25 -0.08
C ARG A 289 0.98 9.39 1.41
N ILE A 290 0.22 8.67 2.24
CA ILE A 290 0.45 8.65 3.69
C ILE A 290 1.80 7.99 3.98
N TYR A 291 2.11 6.86 3.31
CA TYR A 291 3.37 6.14 3.45
C TYR A 291 4.59 7.02 3.12
N ASP A 292 4.55 7.75 2.00
CA ASP A 292 5.69 8.55 1.53
C ASP A 292 5.88 9.82 2.37
N ARG A 293 4.80 10.38 2.97
CA ARG A 293 4.89 11.55 3.86
C ARG A 293 5.35 11.25 5.27
N MET A 294 5.32 10.00 5.71
CA MET A 294 5.74 9.62 7.06
C MET A 294 7.19 9.98 7.35
N LYS A 295 7.47 10.29 8.61
CA LYS A 295 8.82 10.64 9.07
C LYS A 295 9.21 9.82 10.30
N PHE A 296 10.43 9.34 10.28
CA PHE A 296 11.10 8.74 11.43
C PHE A 296 12.17 9.71 11.92
N ASN A 297 11.83 10.53 12.93
CA ASN A 297 12.70 11.58 13.48
C ASN A 297 13.51 11.07 14.67
N ASP A 298 13.02 10.04 15.37
CA ASP A 298 13.68 9.44 16.53
C ASP A 298 14.53 8.23 16.09
N PRO A 299 15.87 8.36 16.06
CA PRO A 299 16.75 7.28 15.63
C PRO A 299 16.87 6.14 16.67
N ASP A 300 16.44 6.37 17.90
CA ASP A 300 16.55 5.39 18.99
C ASP A 300 15.34 4.45 19.05
N THR A 301 14.24 4.79 18.38
CA THR A 301 13.03 3.99 18.34
C THR A 301 12.90 3.27 17.01
N PHE A 302 12.81 1.93 17.07
CA PHE A 302 12.54 1.14 15.89
C PHE A 302 11.10 1.30 15.44
N ASN A 303 10.91 1.78 14.22
CA ASN A 303 9.65 1.85 13.51
C ASN A 303 9.82 1.33 12.08
N PHE A 304 8.71 0.96 11.45
CA PHE A 304 8.71 0.57 10.04
C PHE A 304 7.40 0.98 9.36
N LYS A 305 7.45 1.12 8.06
CA LYS A 305 6.26 1.32 7.21
C LYS A 305 6.22 0.26 6.12
N SER A 306 5.01 -0.24 5.84
CA SER A 306 4.76 -1.19 4.76
C SER A 306 3.49 -0.87 4.01
N ALA A 307 3.54 -1.05 2.68
CA ALA A 307 2.38 -0.93 1.81
C ALA A 307 2.27 -2.19 0.94
N VAL A 308 1.06 -2.77 0.87
CA VAL A 308 0.83 -3.99 0.11
C VAL A 308 -0.30 -3.78 -0.90
N TYR A 309 0.02 -3.96 -2.18
CA TYR A 309 -0.96 -3.98 -3.26
C TYR A 309 -1.42 -5.40 -3.52
N VAL A 310 -2.73 -5.63 -3.40
CA VAL A 310 -3.35 -6.96 -3.47
C VAL A 310 -4.12 -7.08 -4.78
N TYR A 311 -3.61 -7.87 -5.72
CA TYR A 311 -4.25 -8.05 -7.02
C TYR A 311 -5.58 -8.78 -6.88
N ARG A 312 -6.61 -8.31 -7.60
CA ARG A 312 -7.98 -8.83 -7.60
C ARG A 312 -8.77 -8.68 -6.28
N ALA A 313 -8.24 -7.95 -5.31
CA ALA A 313 -9.01 -7.47 -4.16
C ALA A 313 -9.80 -6.20 -4.52
N ASN A 314 -10.94 -5.97 -3.87
CA ASN A 314 -11.77 -4.78 -4.05
C ASN A 314 -11.87 -3.95 -2.75
N HIS A 315 -12.63 -2.85 -2.79
CA HIS A 315 -12.82 -1.97 -1.62
C HIS A 315 -13.61 -2.65 -0.50
N GLY A 316 -14.75 -3.21 -0.83
CA GLY A 316 -15.75 -3.59 0.18
C GLY A 316 -15.46 -4.86 0.96
N GLN A 317 -14.81 -5.85 0.35
CA GLN A 317 -14.64 -7.19 0.95
C GLN A 317 -13.74 -7.23 2.20
N TRP A 318 -13.01 -6.15 2.51
CA TRP A 318 -12.31 -5.98 3.80
C TRP A 318 -13.27 -5.83 4.99
N ASN A 319 -14.52 -5.47 4.72
CA ASN A 319 -15.58 -5.37 5.70
C ASN A 319 -16.65 -6.43 5.38
N SER A 320 -16.96 -7.33 6.30
CA SER A 320 -17.82 -8.49 6.04
C SER A 320 -19.27 -8.15 5.70
N VAL A 321 -19.71 -6.90 5.95
CA VAL A 321 -21.08 -6.46 5.64
C VAL A 321 -21.17 -5.61 4.36
N TRP A 322 -20.04 -5.11 3.82
CA TRP A 322 -20.07 -4.32 2.58
C TRP A 322 -20.09 -5.19 1.32
N GLY A 323 -19.40 -6.33 1.34
CA GLY A 323 -19.35 -7.29 0.24
C GLY A 323 -18.62 -6.77 -1.01
N SER A 324 -18.95 -7.37 -2.17
CA SER A 324 -18.25 -7.12 -3.43
C SER A 324 -18.74 -5.90 -4.22
N HIS A 325 -19.74 -5.18 -3.72
CA HIS A 325 -20.38 -4.06 -4.44
C HIS A 325 -19.88 -2.71 -3.93
N ASP A 326 -18.67 -2.35 -4.31
CA ASP A 326 -18.09 -1.06 -3.97
C ASP A 326 -19.01 0.10 -4.37
N SER A 327 -19.11 1.15 -3.54
CA SER A 327 -20.04 2.28 -3.75
C SER A 327 -21.53 1.88 -3.77
N GLY A 328 -21.90 0.70 -3.23
CA GLY A 328 -23.27 0.26 -3.03
C GLY A 328 -23.93 -0.50 -4.20
N PRO A 329 -25.18 -0.95 -4.06
CA PRO A 329 -25.81 -1.91 -4.96
C PRO A 329 -25.98 -1.47 -6.42
N ARG A 330 -25.98 -0.16 -6.69
CA ARG A 330 -26.09 0.37 -8.04
C ARG A 330 -24.82 0.16 -8.87
N SER A 331 -23.67 0.13 -8.23
CA SER A 331 -22.37 -0.05 -8.86
C SER A 331 -22.18 -1.46 -9.41
N ALA A 332 -22.82 -2.47 -8.85
CA ALA A 332 -22.81 -3.86 -9.34
C ALA A 332 -23.15 -4.02 -10.83
N ARG A 333 -23.85 -3.06 -11.42
CA ARG A 333 -24.17 -3.05 -12.87
C ARG A 333 -23.03 -2.50 -13.73
N ILE A 334 -22.07 -1.83 -13.11
CA ILE A 334 -21.00 -1.08 -13.77
C ILE A 334 -19.67 -1.81 -13.58
N LEU A 335 -19.42 -2.32 -12.37
CA LEU A 335 -18.18 -3.00 -12.01
C LEU A 335 -18.11 -4.42 -12.57
N ASP A 336 -16.92 -4.84 -12.96
CA ASP A 336 -16.61 -6.22 -13.32
C ASP A 336 -16.16 -7.02 -12.09
N LEU A 337 -17.09 -7.74 -11.49
CA LEU A 337 -16.84 -8.51 -10.28
C LEU A 337 -16.28 -9.91 -10.54
N ARG A 338 -16.13 -10.33 -11.83
CA ARG A 338 -15.72 -11.68 -12.20
C ARG A 338 -14.26 -11.98 -11.85
N GLY A 339 -13.44 -10.92 -11.79
CA GLY A 339 -12.02 -11.00 -11.49
C GLY A 339 -11.69 -11.01 -10.01
N LEU A 340 -12.65 -10.77 -9.12
CA LEU A 340 -12.36 -10.67 -7.68
C LEU A 340 -11.97 -12.01 -7.07
N ILE A 341 -11.04 -11.97 -6.12
CA ILE A 341 -10.79 -13.09 -5.22
C ILE A 341 -11.98 -13.29 -4.27
N PRO A 342 -12.19 -14.49 -3.72
CA PRO A 342 -13.22 -14.74 -2.70
C PRO A 342 -13.10 -13.79 -1.50
N GLU A 343 -14.25 -13.46 -0.88
CA GLU A 343 -14.28 -12.57 0.29
C GLU A 343 -13.48 -13.12 1.47
N GLU A 344 -13.55 -14.42 1.70
CA GLU A 344 -12.79 -15.11 2.73
C GLU A 344 -11.29 -15.03 2.48
N ASP A 345 -10.83 -15.13 1.24
CA ASP A 345 -9.43 -15.01 0.88
C ASP A 345 -8.94 -13.57 1.10
N GLN A 346 -9.74 -12.57 0.69
CA GLN A 346 -9.38 -11.18 0.93
C GLN A 346 -9.27 -10.87 2.42
N ARG A 347 -10.20 -11.36 3.26
CA ARG A 347 -10.13 -11.22 4.72
C ARG A 347 -8.97 -12.03 5.32
N ARG A 348 -8.68 -13.22 4.78
CA ARG A 348 -7.53 -14.02 5.23
C ARG A 348 -6.21 -13.29 5.09
N PHE A 349 -5.98 -12.60 3.95
CA PHE A 349 -4.82 -11.72 3.78
C PHE A 349 -4.75 -10.67 4.90
N ALA A 350 -5.89 -9.98 5.16
CA ALA A 350 -5.94 -8.94 6.19
C ALA A 350 -5.67 -9.48 7.60
N GLU A 351 -6.21 -10.66 7.95
CA GLU A 351 -5.95 -11.35 9.22
C GLU A 351 -4.47 -11.60 9.46
N ILE A 352 -3.75 -12.07 8.42
CA ILE A 352 -2.30 -12.35 8.52
C ILE A 352 -1.53 -11.05 8.73
N TYR A 353 -1.71 -10.07 7.84
CA TYR A 353 -0.91 -8.84 7.88
C TYR A 353 -1.19 -7.98 9.11
N VAL A 354 -2.47 -7.83 9.49
CA VAL A 354 -2.84 -7.09 10.71
C VAL A 354 -2.30 -7.77 11.95
N SER A 355 -2.45 -9.11 12.08
CA SER A 355 -1.93 -9.82 13.26
C SER A 355 -0.40 -9.78 13.33
N ALA A 356 0.30 -9.96 12.19
CA ALA A 356 1.76 -9.83 12.14
C ALA A 356 2.23 -8.43 12.56
N PHE A 357 1.55 -7.38 12.06
CA PHE A 357 1.86 -6.00 12.42
C PHE A 357 1.72 -5.77 13.92
N LEU A 358 0.63 -6.23 14.51
CA LEU A 358 0.39 -6.12 15.95
C LEU A 358 1.47 -6.85 16.77
N GLU A 359 1.89 -8.06 16.36
CA GLU A 359 2.97 -8.79 17.06
C GLU A 359 4.29 -7.99 17.05
N VAL A 360 4.63 -7.34 15.92
CA VAL A 360 5.85 -6.53 15.85
C VAL A 360 5.73 -5.27 16.70
N VAL A 361 4.65 -4.48 16.55
CA VAL A 361 4.59 -3.13 17.13
C VAL A 361 4.20 -3.10 18.60
N THR A 362 3.42 -4.07 19.08
CA THR A 362 2.98 -4.11 20.48
C THR A 362 3.75 -5.08 21.35
N ARG A 363 4.34 -6.13 20.77
CA ARG A 363 5.09 -7.17 21.50
C ARG A 363 6.58 -7.18 21.18
N GLY A 364 7.01 -6.39 20.18
CA GLY A 364 8.41 -6.33 19.75
C GLY A 364 8.89 -7.61 19.05
N ASP A 365 7.98 -8.47 18.58
CA ASP A 365 8.35 -9.73 17.91
C ASP A 365 8.77 -9.48 16.46
N LYS A 366 10.04 -9.14 16.29
CA LYS A 366 10.65 -8.87 14.98
C LYS A 366 10.76 -10.11 14.08
N SER A 367 10.42 -11.32 14.56
CA SER A 367 10.41 -12.52 13.71
C SER A 367 9.39 -12.42 12.56
N TYR A 368 8.38 -11.54 12.69
CA TYR A 368 7.39 -11.25 11.66
C TYR A 368 7.80 -10.17 10.65
N LEU A 369 8.90 -9.44 10.83
CA LEU A 369 9.34 -8.40 9.89
C LEU A 369 9.53 -8.87 8.44
N PRO A 370 10.04 -10.08 8.17
CA PRO A 370 10.20 -10.57 6.81
C PRO A 370 8.90 -10.53 5.98
N ILE A 371 7.74 -10.68 6.62
CA ILE A 371 6.42 -10.63 5.94
C ILE A 371 6.18 -9.29 5.24
N PHE A 372 6.57 -8.20 5.90
CA PHE A 372 6.35 -6.83 5.40
C PHE A 372 7.36 -6.45 4.34
N ARG A 373 8.54 -7.04 4.37
CA ARG A 373 9.59 -6.82 3.37
C ARG A 373 9.29 -7.58 2.08
N ASP A 374 8.88 -8.85 2.22
CA ASP A 374 8.60 -9.71 1.08
C ASP A 374 7.52 -10.75 1.41
N HIS A 375 6.35 -10.59 0.80
CA HIS A 375 5.21 -11.49 0.98
C HIS A 375 5.51 -12.95 0.64
N ARG A 376 6.52 -13.24 -0.19
CA ARG A 376 6.85 -14.59 -0.67
C ARG A 376 7.36 -15.50 0.45
N VAL A 377 7.85 -14.95 1.55
CA VAL A 377 8.29 -15.74 2.73
C VAL A 377 7.13 -16.49 3.41
N ILE A 378 5.89 -16.11 3.13
CA ILE A 378 4.66 -16.69 3.68
C ILE A 378 3.69 -17.17 2.59
N GLY A 379 4.20 -17.50 1.40
CA GLY A 379 3.35 -17.84 0.26
C GLY A 379 2.31 -18.94 0.54
N GLU A 380 2.60 -19.90 1.42
CA GLU A 380 1.67 -20.96 1.82
C GLU A 380 0.49 -20.47 2.69
N TRP A 381 0.62 -19.31 3.35
CA TRP A 381 -0.43 -18.75 4.21
C TRP A 381 -1.37 -17.84 3.46
N LEU A 382 -0.85 -17.23 2.38
CA LEU A 382 -1.57 -16.23 1.59
C LEU A 382 -2.47 -16.88 0.54
N PRO A 383 -3.62 -16.26 0.25
CA PRO A 383 -4.44 -16.60 -0.90
C PRO A 383 -3.66 -16.51 -2.22
N GLU A 384 -4.06 -17.34 -3.19
CA GLU A 384 -3.44 -17.39 -4.52
C GLU A 384 -3.84 -16.16 -5.35
N THR A 385 -3.00 -15.14 -5.29
CA THR A 385 -3.05 -13.94 -6.12
C THR A 385 -1.66 -13.31 -6.21
N MET A 386 -1.54 -12.13 -6.83
CA MET A 386 -0.28 -11.40 -6.90
C MET A 386 -0.26 -10.29 -5.86
N TYR A 387 0.92 -10.04 -5.31
CA TYR A 387 1.17 -9.01 -4.32
C TYR A 387 2.38 -8.19 -4.73
N ILE A 388 2.36 -6.88 -4.42
CA ILE A 388 3.54 -6.01 -4.52
C ILE A 388 3.72 -5.35 -3.16
N THR A 389 4.94 -5.38 -2.61
CA THR A 389 5.24 -4.88 -1.28
C THR A 389 6.23 -3.71 -1.34
N ARG A 390 5.91 -2.64 -0.59
CA ARG A 390 6.86 -1.58 -0.23
C ARG A 390 7.17 -1.70 1.25
N PHE A 391 8.44 -1.52 1.61
CA PHE A 391 8.89 -1.64 2.99
C PHE A 391 10.05 -0.71 3.26
N GLU A 392 10.05 -0.07 4.44
CA GLU A 392 11.13 0.78 4.93
C GLU A 392 11.14 0.77 6.45
N THR A 393 12.31 0.82 7.05
CA THR A 393 12.48 0.95 8.51
C THR A 393 13.04 2.30 8.90
N SER A 394 12.95 2.65 10.18
CA SER A 394 13.58 3.86 10.73
C SER A 394 15.11 3.84 10.68
N ALA A 395 15.72 2.70 10.34
CA ALA A 395 17.17 2.57 10.13
C ALA A 395 17.60 2.93 8.69
N PHE A 396 16.64 3.18 7.78
CA PHE A 396 16.95 3.52 6.40
C PHE A 396 17.66 4.88 6.28
N GLN A 397 18.77 4.91 5.55
CA GLN A 397 19.58 6.09 5.27
C GLN A 397 19.56 6.35 3.76
N PRO A 398 18.79 7.34 3.27
CA PRO A 398 18.65 7.60 1.84
C PRO A 398 19.90 8.21 1.25
N LEU A 399 20.34 7.72 0.10
CA LEU A 399 21.30 8.36 -0.80
C LEU A 399 20.62 9.23 -1.84
N ALA A 400 19.51 8.73 -2.39
CA ALA A 400 18.67 9.41 -3.37
C ALA A 400 17.22 8.96 -3.22
N ASN A 401 16.34 9.91 -2.94
CA ASN A 401 14.88 9.73 -2.92
C ASN A 401 14.18 10.68 -3.90
N PHE A 402 14.95 11.47 -4.66
CA PHE A 402 14.51 12.34 -5.75
C PHE A 402 13.52 13.44 -5.35
N GLU A 403 13.48 13.80 -4.06
CA GLU A 403 12.62 14.86 -3.51
C GLU A 403 13.39 16.16 -3.19
N GLU A 404 14.71 16.17 -3.34
CA GLU A 404 15.60 17.21 -2.84
C GLU A 404 15.60 18.48 -3.67
N ASP A 405 15.63 18.39 -5.02
CA ASP A 405 15.68 19.54 -5.92
C ASP A 405 15.30 19.16 -7.37
N ILE A 406 15.73 19.91 -8.37
CA ILE A 406 15.48 19.66 -9.80
C ILE A 406 16.75 19.28 -10.58
N ASP A 407 17.86 19.05 -9.90
CA ASP A 407 19.12 18.64 -10.51
C ASP A 407 19.25 17.12 -10.51
N VAL A 408 18.92 16.50 -11.62
CA VAL A 408 18.98 15.03 -11.82
C VAL A 408 20.37 14.42 -11.57
N THR A 409 21.39 15.23 -11.34
CA THR A 409 22.77 14.79 -11.06
C THR A 409 23.14 14.84 -9.57
N SER A 410 22.24 15.30 -8.71
CA SER A 410 22.39 15.32 -7.25
C SER A 410 21.56 14.22 -6.57
N GLY A 411 21.89 13.88 -5.35
CA GLY A 411 21.12 12.96 -4.49
C GLY A 411 20.77 13.62 -3.17
N SER A 412 19.87 12.98 -2.42
CA SER A 412 19.32 13.50 -1.16
C SER A 412 20.37 13.63 -0.05
N GLU A 413 21.36 12.74 -0.05
CA GLU A 413 22.49 12.86 0.89
C GLU A 413 23.56 13.82 0.31
N HIS A 414 24.03 14.74 1.14
CA HIS A 414 24.93 15.80 0.70
C HIS A 414 26.23 15.25 0.09
N GLY A 415 26.51 15.68 -1.15
CA GLY A 415 27.70 15.30 -1.91
C GLY A 415 27.57 13.97 -2.65
N VAL A 416 26.43 13.32 -2.62
CA VAL A 416 26.09 12.25 -3.57
C VAL A 416 25.94 12.87 -4.96
N THR A 417 26.50 12.21 -5.95
CA THR A 417 26.42 12.59 -7.38
C THR A 417 25.80 11.48 -8.20
N ILE A 418 25.02 11.83 -9.20
CA ILE A 418 24.36 10.87 -10.07
C ILE A 418 24.83 11.06 -11.51
N ALA A 419 25.06 9.96 -12.23
CA ALA A 419 25.48 9.95 -13.61
C ALA A 419 24.78 8.84 -14.41
N GLY A 420 24.35 9.19 -15.61
CA GLY A 420 23.82 8.25 -16.60
C GLY A 420 24.86 8.02 -17.70
N ASP A 421 25.06 6.77 -18.11
CA ASP A 421 25.90 6.42 -19.24
C ASP A 421 25.11 5.53 -20.19
N SER A 422 25.07 5.95 -21.45
CA SER A 422 24.38 5.20 -22.51
C SER A 422 22.89 4.92 -22.24
N LEU A 423 22.20 5.79 -21.50
CA LEU A 423 20.77 5.72 -21.27
C LEU A 423 20.00 6.32 -22.46
N ALA A 424 18.84 5.73 -22.78
CA ALA A 424 17.89 6.26 -23.76
C ALA A 424 16.90 7.24 -23.10
N THR A 425 16.53 6.96 -21.85
CA THR A 425 15.68 7.82 -21.01
C THR A 425 16.39 8.06 -19.68
N TRP A 426 16.41 9.32 -19.22
CA TRP A 426 16.82 9.68 -17.87
C TRP A 426 16.09 10.96 -17.47
N LYS A 427 15.12 10.81 -16.58
CA LYS A 427 14.31 11.94 -16.07
C LYS A 427 13.75 11.62 -14.69
N GLU A 428 13.60 12.63 -13.88
CA GLU A 428 12.85 12.58 -12.64
C GLU A 428 11.44 13.10 -12.85
N ALA A 429 10.46 12.47 -12.23
CA ALA A 429 9.07 12.87 -12.34
C ALA A 429 8.22 12.35 -11.17
N ASN A 430 7.14 13.07 -10.88
CA ASN A 430 6.11 12.59 -9.96
C ASN A 430 5.50 11.28 -10.46
N LEU A 431 5.36 10.32 -9.56
CA LEU A 431 4.59 9.11 -9.78
C LEU A 431 3.09 9.44 -9.81
N LEU A 432 2.39 8.89 -10.79
CA LEU A 432 0.98 9.19 -10.98
C LEU A 432 0.09 8.04 -10.47
N LEU A 433 -1.05 8.43 -9.89
CA LEU A 433 -2.13 7.50 -9.60
C LEU A 433 -2.82 7.06 -10.90
N ARG A 434 -3.32 5.83 -10.96
CA ARG A 434 -3.99 5.26 -12.14
C ARG A 434 -5.17 6.08 -12.64
N SER A 435 -5.97 6.63 -11.74
CA SER A 435 -7.17 7.40 -12.07
C SER A 435 -6.90 8.86 -12.42
N SER A 436 -5.62 9.23 -12.64
CA SER A 436 -5.25 10.60 -12.88
C SER A 436 -5.24 10.97 -14.36
N ASN A 437 -5.73 12.17 -14.67
CA ASN A 437 -5.44 12.82 -15.94
C ASN A 437 -4.11 13.60 -15.78
N ARG A 438 -3.15 13.44 -16.70
CA ARG A 438 -1.84 14.13 -16.69
C ARG A 438 -1.92 15.66 -16.47
N ALA A 439 -3.07 16.26 -16.76
CA ALA A 439 -3.33 17.68 -16.50
C ALA A 439 -3.73 17.98 -15.03
N ASN A 440 -3.97 16.97 -14.19
CA ASN A 440 -4.45 17.12 -12.83
C ASN A 440 -3.34 16.76 -11.83
N THR A 441 -2.70 17.77 -11.26
CA THR A 441 -1.65 17.61 -10.23
C THR A 441 -2.17 16.95 -8.94
N SER A 442 -3.49 16.94 -8.69
CA SER A 442 -4.07 16.20 -7.55
C SER A 442 -4.01 14.68 -7.69
N ALA A 443 -3.49 14.22 -8.78
CA ALA A 443 -3.39 12.83 -9.18
C ALA A 443 -1.98 12.24 -8.97
N SER A 444 -1.07 12.99 -8.36
CA SER A 444 0.25 12.53 -7.93
C SER A 444 0.15 11.53 -6.77
N GLN A 445 1.09 10.62 -6.69
CA GLN A 445 1.33 9.82 -5.46
C GLN A 445 1.99 10.65 -4.36
N ASP A 446 2.26 11.95 -4.60
CA ASP A 446 3.05 12.83 -3.75
C ASP A 446 4.46 12.29 -3.50
N ASN A 447 5.02 11.61 -4.50
CA ASN A 447 6.33 10.98 -4.50
C ASN A 447 6.95 11.09 -5.89
N GLN A 448 8.25 11.29 -5.96
CA GLN A 448 9.03 11.33 -7.18
C GLN A 448 9.84 10.05 -7.35
N GLY A 449 10.31 9.82 -8.56
CA GLY A 449 11.23 8.73 -8.86
C GLY A 449 11.96 9.02 -10.17
N VAL A 450 13.11 8.38 -10.37
CA VAL A 450 13.86 8.51 -11.60
C VAL A 450 13.43 7.43 -12.59
N THR A 451 13.05 7.85 -13.80
CA THR A 451 12.82 6.96 -14.94
C THR A 451 14.13 6.79 -15.71
N VAL A 452 14.58 5.55 -15.84
CA VAL A 452 15.77 5.16 -16.61
C VAL A 452 15.39 4.12 -17.65
N GLY A 453 15.62 4.47 -18.93
CA GLY A 453 15.37 3.59 -20.06
C GLY A 453 16.66 3.29 -20.83
N TRP A 454 16.75 2.11 -21.40
CA TRP A 454 17.91 1.70 -22.18
C TRP A 454 17.51 0.85 -23.37
N ASN A 455 18.38 0.89 -24.40
CA ASN A 455 18.42 -0.11 -25.45
C ASN A 455 19.88 -0.28 -25.87
N ASN A 456 20.42 -1.45 -25.62
CA ASN A 456 21.81 -1.77 -25.91
C ASN A 456 22.03 -2.18 -27.38
N ARG A 457 20.99 -2.24 -28.21
CA ARG A 457 21.08 -2.48 -29.66
C ARG A 457 21.32 -1.18 -30.41
N MET A 458 22.04 -1.29 -31.50
CA MET A 458 22.26 -0.18 -32.41
C MET A 458 21.27 -0.23 -33.59
N ALA A 459 20.75 0.93 -33.99
CA ALA A 459 19.92 1.02 -35.18
C ALA A 459 20.76 0.71 -36.45
N GLY A 460 20.24 -0.15 -37.32
CA GLY A 460 20.93 -0.54 -38.54
C GLY A 460 20.34 -1.82 -39.14
N PRO A 461 20.84 -2.27 -40.29
CA PRO A 461 20.35 -3.48 -40.96
C PRO A 461 20.67 -4.77 -40.18
N ASP A 462 21.60 -4.73 -39.23
CA ASP A 462 21.99 -5.84 -38.37
C ASP A 462 21.54 -5.57 -36.94
N THR A 463 20.43 -6.19 -36.50
CA THR A 463 19.85 -6.03 -35.18
C THR A 463 20.65 -6.71 -34.06
N THR A 464 21.72 -7.44 -34.40
CA THR A 464 22.62 -8.11 -33.44
C THR A 464 23.76 -7.21 -32.96
N VAL A 465 23.93 -6.02 -33.55
CA VAL A 465 24.98 -5.09 -33.14
C VAL A 465 24.60 -4.44 -31.81
N HIS A 466 25.45 -4.65 -30.81
CA HIS A 466 25.31 -4.03 -29.50
C HIS A 466 26.24 -2.85 -29.32
N GLY A 467 25.72 -1.76 -28.74
CA GLY A 467 26.49 -0.63 -28.25
C GLY A 467 26.98 -0.85 -26.80
N PRO A 468 27.50 0.19 -26.17
CA PRO A 468 27.88 0.14 -24.76
C PRO A 468 26.69 -0.21 -23.87
N THR A 469 26.92 -1.01 -22.82
CA THR A 469 25.93 -1.32 -21.80
C THR A 469 25.55 -0.06 -21.04
N ALA A 470 24.25 0.20 -20.93
CA ALA A 470 23.73 1.35 -20.20
C ALA A 470 23.94 1.20 -18.69
N ARG A 471 24.17 2.33 -18.01
CA ARG A 471 24.40 2.40 -16.57
C ARG A 471 23.74 3.62 -15.96
N TYR A 472 23.22 3.47 -14.73
CA TYR A 472 22.80 4.55 -13.84
C TYR A 472 23.59 4.43 -12.55
N THR A 473 24.32 5.48 -12.16
CA THR A 473 25.39 5.37 -11.18
C THR A 473 25.28 6.47 -10.13
N LEU A 474 25.27 6.09 -8.84
CA LEU A 474 25.39 6.97 -7.69
C LEU A 474 26.84 6.96 -7.20
N GLY A 475 27.49 8.12 -7.18
CA GLY A 475 28.81 8.33 -6.59
C GLY A 475 28.66 8.80 -5.13
N LEU A 476 29.30 8.12 -4.20
CA LEU A 476 29.24 8.42 -2.80
C LEU A 476 30.42 9.30 -2.38
N PRO A 477 30.21 10.31 -1.51
CA PRO A 477 31.29 11.08 -0.92
C PRO A 477 32.31 10.18 -0.21
N ALA A 478 33.58 10.54 -0.29
CA ALA A 478 34.64 9.80 0.37
C ALA A 478 34.42 9.75 1.88
N GLY A 479 34.37 8.56 2.45
CA GLY A 479 34.18 8.32 3.88
C GLY A 479 32.74 8.09 4.31
N LEU A 480 31.72 8.40 3.49
CA LEU A 480 30.31 8.26 3.83
C LEU A 480 29.97 6.82 4.32
N ALA A 481 30.41 5.81 3.58
CA ALA A 481 30.19 4.40 3.95
C ALA A 481 30.76 4.02 5.33
N ALA A 482 31.91 4.63 5.70
CA ALA A 482 32.50 4.45 7.02
C ALA A 482 31.74 5.24 8.11
N ASP A 483 31.31 6.48 7.82
CA ASP A 483 30.53 7.32 8.74
C ASP A 483 29.18 6.67 9.05
N TRP A 484 28.53 6.07 8.06
CA TRP A 484 27.30 5.27 8.18
C TRP A 484 27.54 3.86 8.74
N ARG A 485 28.81 3.51 9.03
CA ARG A 485 29.21 2.21 9.62
C ARG A 485 28.77 1.00 8.81
N LEU A 486 28.73 1.13 7.48
CA LEU A 486 28.34 0.01 6.62
C LEU A 486 29.20 -1.22 6.90
N SER A 487 28.55 -2.37 6.91
CA SER A 487 29.14 -3.66 7.25
C SER A 487 28.45 -4.80 6.50
N ALA A 488 28.91 -6.01 6.67
CA ALA A 488 28.18 -7.20 6.19
C ALA A 488 26.79 -7.37 6.84
N GLY A 489 26.51 -6.63 7.91
CA GLY A 489 25.20 -6.58 8.58
C GLY A 489 24.30 -5.45 8.09
N SER A 490 24.61 -4.82 6.94
CA SER A 490 23.79 -3.80 6.29
C SER A 490 23.17 -4.35 4.99
N THR A 491 22.11 -3.67 4.51
CA THR A 491 21.50 -3.92 3.20
C THR A 491 21.60 -2.70 2.31
N LEU A 492 21.73 -2.89 1.01
CA LEU A 492 21.41 -1.91 0.00
C LEU A 492 19.92 -2.08 -0.32
N ASP A 493 19.13 -1.05 -0.04
CA ASP A 493 17.70 -1.02 -0.29
C ASP A 493 17.37 -0.01 -1.38
N PHE A 494 16.42 -0.34 -2.24
CA PHE A 494 15.84 0.56 -3.23
C PHE A 494 14.46 0.06 -3.63
N MET A 495 13.66 0.95 -4.22
CA MET A 495 12.37 0.61 -4.79
C MET A 495 12.45 0.65 -6.30
N LEU A 496 11.79 -0.29 -6.99
CA LEU A 496 11.82 -0.38 -8.44
C LEU A 496 10.51 -0.92 -8.99
N ALA A 497 10.09 -0.38 -10.14
CA ALA A 497 9.04 -0.95 -10.97
C ALA A 497 9.41 -0.77 -12.45
N PRO A 498 9.06 -1.72 -13.34
CA PRO A 498 9.19 -1.52 -14.77
C PRO A 498 8.06 -0.60 -15.27
N THR A 499 8.32 0.12 -16.35
CA THR A 499 7.27 0.75 -17.15
C THR A 499 6.83 -0.19 -18.28
N ASN A 500 5.79 0.20 -19.03
CA ASN A 500 5.40 -0.51 -20.26
C ASN A 500 6.14 0.04 -21.52
N ASP A 501 7.01 1.03 -21.32
CA ASP A 501 7.76 1.65 -22.42
C ASP A 501 9.07 0.90 -22.65
N VAL A 502 9.39 0.63 -23.93
CA VAL A 502 10.66 0.04 -24.35
C VAL A 502 11.31 0.98 -25.36
N PRO A 503 12.41 1.64 -24.99
CA PRO A 503 13.09 2.54 -25.90
C PRO A 503 13.58 1.85 -27.18
N GLY A 504 13.46 2.52 -28.32
CA GLY A 504 13.97 2.03 -29.59
C GLY A 504 15.52 1.91 -29.62
N PRO A 505 16.09 1.15 -30.58
CA PRO A 505 17.54 1.02 -30.76
C PRO A 505 18.22 2.38 -30.91
N ARG A 506 19.46 2.51 -30.40
CA ARG A 506 20.23 3.76 -30.48
C ARG A 506 20.66 4.05 -31.90
N LYS A 507 20.51 5.31 -32.31
CA LYS A 507 21.12 5.79 -33.56
C LYS A 507 22.63 5.87 -33.38
N ALA A 508 23.39 5.55 -34.42
CA ALA A 508 24.84 5.85 -34.44
C ALA A 508 25.03 7.38 -34.33
N PRO A 509 26.12 7.87 -33.69
CA PRO A 509 26.42 9.29 -33.70
C PRO A 509 26.47 9.77 -35.16
N THR A 510 25.61 10.72 -35.52
CA THR A 510 25.67 11.39 -36.84
C THR A 510 26.95 12.18 -36.92
N SER A 511 27.62 12.14 -38.07
CA SER A 511 28.71 13.09 -38.36
C SER A 511 28.09 14.49 -38.54
N GLU A 512 28.80 15.55 -38.17
CA GLU A 512 28.33 16.96 -38.30
C GLU A 512 27.78 17.31 -39.72
N ASP A 513 28.03 16.46 -40.70
CA ASP A 513 27.58 16.63 -42.10
C ASP A 513 26.15 16.08 -42.37
N ASP A 514 25.56 15.31 -41.44
CA ASP A 514 24.22 14.67 -41.57
C ASP A 514 23.10 15.48 -40.89
N GLU A 515 23.41 16.53 -40.11
CA GLU A 515 22.42 17.35 -39.39
C GLU A 515 21.65 18.33 -40.30
N GLU A 516 22.15 18.62 -41.52
CA GLU A 516 21.49 19.58 -42.43
C GLU A 516 20.33 18.97 -43.25
N GLU A 517 20.14 17.64 -43.26
CA GLU A 517 19.05 16.98 -44.03
C GLU A 517 17.79 16.59 -43.18
N GLU A 518 17.83 16.66 -41.85
CA GLU A 518 16.69 16.25 -40.99
C GLU A 518 15.73 17.40 -40.60
N GLU A 519 16.04 18.68 -40.82
CA GLU A 519 15.17 19.81 -40.42
C GLU A 519 13.89 19.99 -41.28
N ASP A 520 13.74 19.29 -42.41
CA ASP A 520 12.61 19.49 -43.35
C ASP A 520 11.47 18.46 -43.27
N ASN A 521 11.44 17.51 -42.30
CA ASN A 521 10.45 16.44 -42.26
C ASN A 521 9.61 16.32 -40.97
N GLU A 522 9.52 17.37 -40.12
CA GLU A 522 8.75 17.31 -38.87
C GLU A 522 7.24 17.69 -38.95
N ASP A 523 6.68 17.83 -40.15
CA ASP A 523 5.24 18.11 -40.30
C ASP A 523 4.54 17.01 -41.11
N ASP A 524 4.30 15.82 -40.58
CA ASP A 524 3.15 14.94 -40.94
C ASP A 524 3.13 13.60 -40.17
N GLU A 525 2.82 13.59 -38.89
CA GLU A 525 2.33 12.38 -38.21
C GLU A 525 0.98 12.61 -37.53
N THR A 526 -0.07 12.60 -38.37
CA THR A 526 -1.43 12.35 -37.90
C THR A 526 -1.91 11.00 -38.43
N ASP A 527 -2.31 10.14 -37.51
CA ASP A 527 -3.27 9.04 -37.66
C ASP A 527 -2.99 7.96 -38.73
N ALA A 528 -2.38 6.87 -38.30
CA ALA A 528 -2.58 5.57 -38.95
C ALA A 528 -2.75 4.44 -37.93
N ALA A 529 -3.94 4.32 -37.36
CA ALA A 529 -4.40 3.05 -36.79
C ALA A 529 -4.71 2.10 -37.96
N GLY A 530 -3.70 1.36 -38.42
CA GLY A 530 -3.82 0.32 -39.46
C GLY A 530 -3.94 -1.06 -38.83
N ARG A 531 -5.14 -1.64 -38.86
CA ARG A 531 -5.39 -3.07 -38.65
C ARG A 531 -4.63 -3.86 -39.75
N GLY A 532 -3.66 -4.65 -39.37
CA GLY A 532 -3.10 -5.71 -40.17
C GLY A 532 -3.00 -6.94 -39.25
N GLY A 533 -3.86 -7.93 -39.50
CA GLY A 533 -3.70 -9.23 -38.86
C GLY A 533 -2.59 -9.98 -39.60
N ASP A 534 -1.66 -10.47 -38.86
CA ASP A 534 -0.88 -11.67 -39.14
C ASP A 534 -0.65 -12.32 -37.77
N ASP A 535 -1.03 -13.61 -37.68
CA ASP A 535 -0.82 -14.46 -36.49
C ASP A 535 0.68 -14.80 -36.38
N ASP A 536 1.54 -13.80 -36.18
CA ASP A 536 2.87 -14.02 -35.63
C ASP A 536 2.67 -14.17 -34.12
N GLU A 537 3.04 -15.32 -33.56
CA GLU A 537 3.18 -15.50 -32.11
C GLU A 537 4.09 -14.36 -31.64
N GLU A 538 3.50 -13.32 -31.01
CA GLU A 538 4.25 -12.26 -30.36
C GLU A 538 5.17 -12.94 -29.33
N GLU A 539 6.46 -13.04 -29.61
CA GLU A 539 7.45 -13.38 -28.58
C GLU A 539 7.24 -12.40 -27.44
N GLU A 540 6.72 -12.88 -26.30
CA GLU A 540 6.60 -12.04 -25.10
C GLU A 540 7.99 -11.47 -24.81
N ASP A 541 8.15 -10.13 -24.80
CA ASP A 541 9.39 -9.49 -24.41
C ASP A 541 9.85 -10.08 -23.05
N PRO A 542 11.13 -10.40 -22.87
CA PRO A 542 11.62 -10.97 -21.63
C PRO A 542 11.33 -10.02 -20.45
N ASP A 543 11.07 -10.59 -19.28
CA ASP A 543 10.96 -9.80 -18.05
C ASP A 543 12.23 -8.97 -17.84
N VAL A 544 12.06 -7.76 -17.32
CA VAL A 544 13.18 -6.87 -17.04
C VAL A 544 14.08 -7.48 -15.97
N ASP A 545 15.39 -7.50 -16.22
CA ASP A 545 16.42 -7.86 -15.24
C ASP A 545 17.66 -6.99 -15.44
N LEU A 546 18.43 -6.81 -14.38
CA LEU A 546 19.63 -5.96 -14.37
C LEU A 546 20.60 -6.42 -13.28
N SER A 547 21.84 -5.92 -13.34
CA SER A 547 22.84 -6.17 -12.31
C SER A 547 23.05 -4.94 -11.42
N ILE A 548 23.34 -5.17 -10.15
CA ILE A 548 23.77 -4.14 -9.19
C ILE A 548 25.26 -4.31 -8.94
N GLU A 549 26.02 -3.22 -9.03
CA GLU A 549 27.48 -3.20 -8.91
C GLU A 549 27.90 -2.26 -7.78
N LEU A 550 28.76 -2.72 -6.88
CA LEU A 550 29.42 -1.88 -5.88
C LEU A 550 30.89 -1.75 -6.20
N LEU A 551 31.43 -0.52 -6.11
CA LEU A 551 32.85 -0.21 -6.28
C LEU A 551 33.39 0.43 -5.02
N ASP A 552 34.55 -0.02 -4.52
CA ASP A 552 35.25 0.64 -3.42
C ASP A 552 36.37 1.60 -3.89
N SER A 553 36.89 2.39 -2.97
CA SER A 553 37.92 3.40 -3.22
C SER A 553 39.26 2.82 -3.74
N SER A 554 39.46 1.52 -3.64
CA SER A 554 40.63 0.79 -4.18
C SER A 554 40.39 0.24 -5.59
N GLY A 555 39.19 0.47 -6.17
CA GLY A 555 38.81 -0.05 -7.47
C GLY A 555 38.42 -1.53 -7.46
N ARG A 556 38.09 -2.10 -6.30
CA ARG A 556 37.56 -3.46 -6.20
C ARG A 556 36.06 -3.41 -6.36
N MET A 557 35.53 -4.30 -7.17
CA MET A 557 34.15 -4.33 -7.58
C MET A 557 33.52 -5.67 -7.19
N ALA A 558 32.24 -5.65 -6.84
CA ALA A 558 31.40 -6.83 -6.68
C ALA A 558 30.05 -6.58 -7.36
N ARG A 559 29.42 -7.64 -7.88
CA ARG A 559 28.19 -7.58 -8.66
C ARG A 559 27.24 -8.69 -8.24
N VAL A 560 25.93 -8.37 -8.26
CA VAL A 560 24.84 -9.33 -8.09
C VAL A 560 23.78 -9.10 -9.15
N THR A 561 23.01 -10.13 -9.51
CA THR A 561 21.90 -10.02 -10.46
C THR A 561 20.61 -9.81 -9.67
N LEU A 562 19.75 -8.88 -10.10
CA LEU A 562 18.55 -8.49 -9.37
C LEU A 562 17.54 -9.63 -9.26
N SER A 563 17.38 -10.45 -10.32
CA SER A 563 16.47 -11.61 -10.31
C SER A 563 16.78 -12.64 -9.23
N GLU A 564 17.99 -12.66 -8.66
CA GLU A 564 18.33 -13.50 -7.51
C GLU A 564 17.61 -13.04 -6.22
N TYR A 565 17.11 -11.82 -6.16
CA TYR A 565 16.39 -11.23 -5.02
C TYR A 565 14.89 -11.12 -5.26
N GLY A 566 14.48 -11.08 -6.50
CA GLY A 566 13.09 -11.08 -6.93
C GLY A 566 12.93 -10.63 -8.37
N ALA A 567 11.91 -11.15 -9.03
CA ALA A 567 11.59 -10.76 -10.40
C ALA A 567 11.10 -9.31 -10.44
N VAL A 568 11.53 -8.57 -11.47
CA VAL A 568 10.96 -7.26 -11.81
C VAL A 568 9.67 -7.51 -12.58
N ARG A 569 8.55 -7.48 -11.88
CA ARG A 569 7.25 -7.83 -12.44
C ARG A 569 6.69 -6.68 -13.27
N ARG A 570 6.15 -6.99 -14.44
CA ARG A 570 5.41 -6.02 -15.25
C ARG A 570 4.22 -5.45 -14.49
N PRO A 571 3.79 -4.21 -14.79
CA PRO A 571 2.58 -3.63 -14.23
C PRO A 571 1.38 -4.52 -14.46
N LEU A 572 0.55 -4.70 -13.39
CA LEU A 572 -0.59 -5.61 -13.41
C LEU A 572 -1.82 -4.93 -14.04
N ASP A 573 -2.19 -5.36 -15.23
CA ASP A 573 -3.41 -4.89 -15.88
C ASP A 573 -4.65 -5.21 -15.05
N THR A 574 -5.45 -4.19 -14.82
CA THR A 574 -6.65 -4.26 -13.99
C THR A 574 -7.83 -3.60 -14.71
N TYR A 575 -8.89 -4.35 -14.88
CA TYR A 575 -10.14 -3.88 -15.48
C TYR A 575 -11.24 -3.89 -14.43
N VAL A 576 -11.63 -2.71 -13.97
CA VAL A 576 -12.61 -2.50 -12.90
C VAL A 576 -14.03 -2.41 -13.46
N MET A 577 -14.20 -1.87 -14.69
CA MET A 577 -15.50 -1.64 -15.30
C MET A 577 -15.86 -2.74 -16.32
N ARG A 578 -17.17 -3.10 -16.40
CA ARG A 578 -17.67 -4.07 -17.38
C ARG A 578 -17.57 -3.60 -18.84
N ARG A 579 -17.48 -2.29 -19.04
CA ARG A 579 -17.49 -1.67 -20.37
C ARG A 579 -16.21 -0.90 -20.59
N GLY A 580 -15.48 -1.23 -21.65
CA GLY A 580 -14.21 -0.59 -21.98
C GLY A 580 -14.31 0.92 -22.23
N ASP A 581 -15.46 1.41 -22.76
CA ASP A 581 -15.68 2.85 -22.92
C ASP A 581 -15.80 3.61 -21.58
N ARG A 582 -16.32 2.96 -20.54
CA ARG A 582 -16.38 3.51 -19.19
C ARG A 582 -15.06 3.38 -18.47
N GLU A 583 -14.34 2.29 -18.68
CA GLU A 583 -12.99 2.07 -18.16
C GLU A 583 -12.07 3.20 -18.65
N ALA A 584 -11.98 3.38 -19.99
CA ALA A 584 -11.15 4.41 -20.61
C ALA A 584 -11.56 5.85 -20.24
N ALA A 585 -12.85 6.08 -19.92
CA ALA A 585 -13.30 7.39 -19.45
C ALA A 585 -12.90 7.70 -17.99
N ARG A 586 -12.63 6.67 -17.18
CA ARG A 586 -12.30 6.81 -15.76
C ARG A 586 -10.81 6.67 -15.47
N PHE A 587 -10.13 5.76 -16.14
CA PHE A 587 -8.74 5.43 -15.90
C PHE A 587 -7.89 5.83 -17.09
N GLN A 588 -6.75 6.42 -16.81
CA GLN A 588 -5.78 6.78 -17.84
C GLN A 588 -4.95 5.55 -18.27
N THR A 589 -4.65 4.68 -17.31
CA THR A 589 -3.95 3.41 -17.51
C THR A 589 -4.76 2.27 -16.91
N HIS A 590 -4.59 1.05 -17.44
CA HIS A 590 -5.19 -0.16 -16.86
C HIS A 590 -4.37 -0.72 -15.69
N TRP A 591 -3.26 -0.11 -15.38
CA TRP A 591 -2.36 -0.50 -14.31
C TRP A 591 -2.04 0.70 -13.42
N GLU A 592 -1.63 0.43 -12.20
CA GLU A 592 -1.14 1.44 -11.28
C GLU A 592 0.36 1.24 -11.06
N MET A 593 1.12 2.32 -11.06
CA MET A 593 2.55 2.28 -10.80
C MET A 593 2.80 2.03 -9.32
N ILE A 594 3.19 0.83 -8.97
CA ILE A 594 3.53 0.42 -7.60
C ILE A 594 4.98 -0.05 -7.60
N LEU A 595 5.84 0.68 -6.91
CA LEU A 595 7.22 0.30 -6.72
C LEU A 595 7.32 -0.87 -5.74
N GLN A 596 8.17 -1.85 -6.03
CA GLN A 596 8.50 -2.94 -5.13
C GLN A 596 9.83 -2.65 -4.44
N THR A 597 9.93 -2.94 -3.15
CA THR A 597 11.20 -2.85 -2.42
C THR A 597 12.09 -4.05 -2.72
N TYR A 598 13.34 -3.77 -3.02
CA TYR A 598 14.42 -4.74 -3.10
C TYR A 598 15.42 -4.47 -1.98
N SER A 599 15.86 -5.50 -1.28
CA SER A 599 16.84 -5.42 -0.21
C SER A 599 17.95 -6.43 -0.46
N ILE A 600 19.15 -5.94 -0.69
CA ILE A 600 20.31 -6.75 -1.04
C ILE A 600 21.32 -6.72 0.10
N PRO A 601 21.53 -7.84 0.83
CA PRO A 601 22.52 -7.88 1.90
C PRO A 601 23.93 -7.60 1.38
N LEU A 602 24.66 -6.68 2.02
CA LEU A 602 26.05 -6.36 1.60
C LEU A 602 26.99 -7.56 1.70
N ARG A 603 26.69 -8.55 2.56
CA ARG A 603 27.42 -9.80 2.60
C ARG A 603 27.34 -10.62 1.33
N ASP A 604 26.30 -10.43 0.50
CA ASP A 604 26.16 -11.15 -0.78
C ASP A 604 27.14 -10.57 -1.82
N PHE A 605 27.38 -9.26 -1.83
CA PHE A 605 28.46 -8.65 -2.60
C PHE A 605 29.85 -9.15 -2.11
N LEU A 606 30.01 -9.33 -0.79
CA LEU A 606 31.24 -9.92 -0.24
C LEU A 606 31.40 -11.40 -0.60
N ALA A 607 30.32 -12.12 -0.90
CA ALA A 607 30.38 -13.49 -1.40
C ALA A 607 30.88 -13.53 -2.85
N ASP A 608 30.47 -12.59 -3.69
CA ASP A 608 30.97 -12.41 -5.06
C ASP A 608 32.45 -11.99 -5.05
N ASN A 609 32.78 -10.95 -4.29
CA ASN A 609 34.17 -10.50 -4.16
C ASN A 609 34.58 -10.22 -2.71
N ARG A 610 35.26 -11.19 -2.08
CA ARG A 610 35.74 -11.10 -0.69
C ARG A 610 36.76 -9.98 -0.44
N SER A 611 37.35 -9.40 -1.49
CA SER A 611 38.30 -8.29 -1.36
C SER A 611 37.64 -6.93 -1.29
N LEU A 612 36.35 -6.79 -1.64
CA LEU A 612 35.58 -5.56 -1.52
C LEU A 612 35.57 -5.07 -0.05
N ASP A 613 35.80 -3.77 0.16
CA ASP A 613 35.67 -3.16 1.47
C ASP A 613 34.39 -2.32 1.52
N VAL A 614 33.35 -2.86 2.16
CA VAL A 614 32.04 -2.19 2.24
C VAL A 614 32.08 -0.86 3.00
N ARG A 615 33.13 -0.60 3.80
CA ARG A 615 33.34 0.69 4.48
C ARG A 615 33.97 1.74 3.58
N GLN A 616 34.38 1.34 2.39
CA GLN A 616 35.06 2.16 1.41
C GLN A 616 34.29 2.24 0.10
N ILE A 617 32.99 1.88 0.10
CA ILE A 617 32.15 2.02 -1.10
C ILE A 617 32.12 3.48 -1.53
N THR A 618 32.40 3.69 -2.82
CA THR A 618 32.39 5.00 -3.46
C THR A 618 31.39 5.09 -4.59
N GLN A 619 30.81 3.94 -5.01
CA GLN A 619 29.90 3.91 -6.13
C GLN A 619 28.91 2.74 -6.05
N ILE A 620 27.68 3.01 -6.42
CA ILE A 620 26.61 2.03 -6.67
C ILE A 620 26.18 2.21 -8.12
N SER A 621 26.12 1.14 -8.92
CA SER A 621 25.65 1.22 -10.30
C SER A 621 24.54 0.20 -10.56
N PHE A 622 23.46 0.67 -11.17
CA PHE A 622 22.46 -0.15 -11.85
C PHE A 622 22.96 -0.38 -13.27
N VAL A 623 23.26 -1.63 -13.60
CA VAL A 623 23.87 -2.02 -14.86
C VAL A 623 22.87 -2.80 -15.69
N PHE A 624 22.45 -2.25 -16.82
CA PHE A 624 21.38 -2.80 -17.66
C PHE A 624 21.94 -3.78 -18.68
N ASP A 625 22.47 -4.91 -18.20
CA ASP A 625 23.21 -5.91 -18.99
C ASP A 625 22.49 -7.26 -19.14
N GLN A 626 21.39 -7.49 -18.42
CA GLN A 626 20.70 -8.77 -18.43
C GLN A 626 19.69 -8.88 -19.59
N VAL A 627 19.03 -7.78 -19.95
CA VAL A 627 18.14 -7.69 -21.11
C VAL A 627 18.56 -6.52 -22.00
N HIS A 628 18.30 -6.65 -23.30
CA HIS A 628 18.83 -5.68 -24.29
C HIS A 628 18.13 -4.33 -24.24
N ALA A 629 16.87 -4.26 -23.83
CA ALA A 629 16.09 -3.03 -23.74
C ALA A 629 15.08 -3.12 -22.62
N GLY A 630 14.72 -1.97 -22.05
CA GLY A 630 13.70 -1.82 -21.02
C GLY A 630 13.69 -0.42 -20.46
N GLU A 631 12.70 -0.15 -19.61
CA GLU A 631 12.59 1.09 -18.85
C GLU A 631 12.06 0.78 -17.46
N VAL A 632 12.68 1.37 -16.44
CA VAL A 632 12.29 1.21 -15.03
C VAL A 632 12.20 2.56 -14.35
N ILE A 633 11.40 2.62 -13.29
CA ILE A 633 11.43 3.69 -12.31
C ILE A 633 12.16 3.18 -11.08
N ILE A 634 13.11 3.97 -10.57
CA ILE A 634 13.88 3.71 -9.36
C ILE A 634 13.58 4.81 -8.36
N ASP A 635 13.47 4.44 -7.08
CA ASP A 635 13.22 5.36 -5.97
C ASP A 635 13.85 4.82 -4.68
N GLN A 636 14.01 5.69 -3.66
CA GLN A 636 14.45 5.35 -2.31
C GLN A 636 15.73 4.48 -2.28
N VAL A 637 16.78 4.93 -2.99
CA VAL A 637 18.07 4.24 -2.98
C VAL A 637 18.84 4.61 -1.72
N GLY A 638 19.24 3.62 -0.92
CA GLY A 638 19.97 3.87 0.32
C GLY A 638 20.42 2.60 1.02
N PHE A 639 20.78 2.74 2.29
CA PHE A 639 21.20 1.62 3.11
C PHE A 639 20.36 1.48 4.37
N SER A 640 20.25 0.25 4.87
CA SER A 640 19.55 -0.07 6.10
C SER A 640 20.23 -1.23 6.82
N ASP A 641 19.72 -1.60 8.00
CA ASP A 641 20.19 -2.74 8.73
C ASP A 641 19.61 -4.05 8.20
N LEU A 642 20.41 -5.11 8.27
CA LEU A 642 20.01 -6.45 7.91
C LEU A 642 19.00 -7.01 8.92
N ASP A 643 17.83 -7.42 8.45
CA ASP A 643 16.84 -8.07 9.31
C ASP A 643 17.33 -9.43 9.83
N PRO A 644 16.88 -9.88 11.01
CA PRO A 644 17.23 -11.19 11.56
C PRO A 644 16.83 -12.36 10.64
N GLY A 645 15.81 -12.19 9.81
CA GLY A 645 15.32 -13.23 8.89
C GLY A 645 16.18 -13.45 7.63
N PHE A 646 17.16 -12.57 7.34
CA PHE A 646 18.02 -12.76 6.18
C PHE A 646 19.04 -13.89 6.38
N LEU A 647 19.06 -14.81 5.43
CA LEU A 647 20.08 -15.85 5.35
C LEU A 647 21.42 -15.28 4.91
N GLY A 648 22.51 -15.92 5.32
CA GLY A 648 23.83 -15.67 4.76
C GLY A 648 23.86 -16.03 3.26
N ALA A 649 24.77 -15.42 2.50
CA ALA A 649 25.08 -15.90 1.17
C ALA A 649 25.30 -17.43 1.25
N ARG A 650 24.70 -18.18 0.30
CA ARG A 650 24.99 -19.61 0.19
C ARG A 650 26.49 -19.74 -0.02
N VAL A 651 27.18 -20.27 0.97
CA VAL A 651 28.53 -20.79 0.73
C VAL A 651 28.28 -21.99 -0.20
N GLU A 652 28.65 -21.87 -1.46
CA GLU A 652 28.63 -23.00 -2.38
C GLU A 652 29.39 -24.14 -1.66
N GLY A 653 28.62 -25.13 -1.24
CA GLY A 653 29.18 -26.31 -0.65
C GLY A 653 30.01 -27.04 -1.71
N ASN A 654 31.24 -27.32 -1.36
CA ASN A 654 32.19 -28.16 -2.13
C ASN A 654 31.56 -29.40 -2.73
#